data_1830dc89fcbbae13beaad24f50526047
#
_entry.id   1830dc89fcbbae13beaad24f50526047
#
_cell.length_a   1.000
_cell.length_b   1.000
_cell.length_c   1.000
_cell.angle_alpha   90.00
_cell.angle_beta   90.00
_cell.angle_gamma   90.00
#
_symmetry.space_group_name_H-M   'P 1'
#
loop_
_entity.id
_entity.type
_entity.pdbx_description
1 polymer ?
#
loop_
_entity_poly.entity_id
_entity_poly.type
_entity_poly.pdbx_seq_one_letter_code
_entity_poly.pdbx_strand_id
1 'polypeptide(L)'
;MALIDLIDVSKKFGANEILNSVSLSVNENEKIAIIGKNGSGKSTLMKIISGEVAADSGRRIVQSLISVEMLAQNPNFNATFSVRDALNNELKEIFDAISDYEKSGVLLANEPENKEILKEQERLIKFIEAKDGWNIEHKIERILQEFKLKEYENRPICSLSGGEIRRVALGALILKKPDVLLLDEPTNHLDVYMVKFLEDMLKSSNQSIVFISHDRYFIDALATRCVEVEDASLKNFEGGYANYLTKKEEILASLAKSHETLLKQLKAEEEWLRRGVKARLKRNEGRKERVLAMREEAKKNPGVIRRVRLELERASKNFNQTQSQNRKKMLFEFKNLSKSIDGKVLFEKFDARVLQGERIAIVGRNGSGKSTLLKILLGLEKPSSGEIKRGEVSIGYFDQARNVLDDDKSLIETFCPNGGDHVLVRGRNMHVYGYLKNFLFPKEFLDKKIGVLSGGEKNRVALAMLFTKTYDVLVLDEPTNDLDIATINILEDYLQSFEGAILLVSHDRYFVDKMANKLWAFEGTKINVLHEEYSVYLELEDEMKELDKFEKELTNSQNEAKQKSKSGAKLSYKQTQILNTYPDKISALEARVAELNEGLSDPKIYQEVGLTKLYEELEKAKAELESLENEYFEVLEIAEELE
;
A
#
# COMPACT_ATOMS: atom_id res chain seq x y z
N MET A 1 13.94 -4.39 21.57
CA MET A 1 15.34 -4.88 21.55
C MET A 1 15.78 -4.96 20.10
N ALA A 2 17.07 -4.71 19.76
CA ALA A 2 17.49 -4.80 18.36
C ALA A 2 17.61 -6.27 17.95
N LEU A 3 16.94 -6.65 16.86
CA LEU A 3 17.01 -7.98 16.26
C LEU A 3 18.20 -8.07 15.29
N ILE A 4 18.43 -6.99 14.52
CA ILE A 4 19.54 -6.88 13.59
C ILE A 4 20.18 -5.50 13.73
N ASP A 5 21.51 -5.47 13.87
CA ASP A 5 22.30 -4.24 13.87
C ASP A 5 23.33 -4.25 12.75
N LEU A 6 23.30 -3.22 11.93
CA LEU A 6 24.37 -2.87 11.01
C LEU A 6 25.20 -1.74 11.62
N ILE A 7 26.51 -1.92 11.73
CA ILE A 7 27.42 -0.95 12.33
C ILE A 7 28.52 -0.61 11.32
N ASP A 8 28.56 0.67 10.90
CA ASP A 8 29.54 1.24 9.98
C ASP A 8 29.75 0.43 8.69
N VAL A 9 28.64 -0.06 8.15
CA VAL A 9 28.64 -0.92 6.95
C VAL A 9 28.93 -0.10 5.71
N SER A 10 29.88 -0.58 4.89
CA SER A 10 30.17 -0.01 3.58
C SER A 10 30.08 -1.10 2.49
N LYS A 11 29.65 -0.68 1.29
CA LYS A 11 29.54 -1.56 0.12
C LYS A 11 29.83 -0.83 -1.16
N LYS A 12 30.68 -1.43 -2.02
CA LYS A 12 31.05 -0.91 -3.34
C LYS A 12 30.81 -1.98 -4.41
N PHE A 13 30.40 -1.54 -5.59
CA PHE A 13 30.39 -2.38 -6.79
C PHE A 13 31.28 -1.73 -7.85
N GLY A 14 32.44 -2.33 -8.08
CA GLY A 14 33.48 -1.72 -8.90
C GLY A 14 33.95 -0.38 -8.33
N ALA A 15 33.86 0.68 -9.12
CA ALA A 15 34.23 2.03 -8.68
C ALA A 15 33.11 2.78 -7.96
N ASN A 16 31.87 2.25 -7.98
CA ASN A 16 30.73 2.94 -7.41
C ASN A 16 30.54 2.56 -5.93
N GLU A 17 30.58 3.55 -5.06
CA GLU A 17 30.26 3.42 -3.64
C GLU A 17 28.74 3.49 -3.45
N ILE A 18 28.16 2.39 -2.97
CA ILE A 18 26.70 2.24 -2.79
C ILE A 18 26.28 2.60 -1.37
N LEU A 19 27.07 2.17 -0.39
CA LEU A 19 26.88 2.48 1.03
C LEU A 19 28.23 2.85 1.63
N ASN A 20 28.26 3.89 2.47
CA ASN A 20 29.48 4.40 3.10
C ASN A 20 29.28 4.61 4.59
N SER A 21 29.87 3.73 5.41
CA SER A 21 29.81 3.75 6.88
C SER A 21 28.38 3.96 7.42
N VAL A 22 27.42 3.19 6.91
CA VAL A 22 26.03 3.29 7.32
C VAL A 22 25.74 2.40 8.52
N SER A 23 24.93 2.91 9.43
CA SER A 23 24.46 2.17 10.61
C SER A 23 22.94 2.16 10.66
N LEU A 24 22.35 0.99 10.92
CA LEU A 24 20.90 0.78 10.96
C LEU A 24 20.58 -0.35 11.94
N SER A 25 19.66 -0.09 12.87
CA SER A 25 19.12 -1.11 13.78
C SER A 25 17.68 -1.43 13.40
N VAL A 26 17.32 -2.70 13.38
CA VAL A 26 15.96 -3.21 13.23
C VAL A 26 15.51 -3.74 14.59
N ASN A 27 14.50 -3.10 15.17
CA ASN A 27 13.98 -3.46 16.49
C ASN A 27 12.74 -4.38 16.37
N GLU A 28 12.39 -5.02 17.50
CA GLU A 28 11.17 -5.82 17.62
C GLU A 28 9.93 -4.98 17.28
N ASN A 29 9.01 -5.59 16.54
CA ASN A 29 7.73 -4.98 16.12
C ASN A 29 7.87 -3.66 15.35
N GLU A 30 9.06 -3.35 14.84
CA GLU A 30 9.32 -2.14 14.07
C GLU A 30 9.03 -2.37 12.59
N LYS A 31 8.40 -1.38 11.94
CA LYS A 31 8.07 -1.41 10.52
C LYS A 31 8.81 -0.29 9.81
N ILE A 32 9.90 -0.63 9.12
CA ILE A 32 10.83 0.30 8.50
C ILE A 32 10.59 0.38 7.00
N ALA A 33 10.24 1.57 6.49
CA ALA A 33 10.22 1.84 5.06
C ALA A 33 11.57 2.36 4.58
N ILE A 34 12.18 1.71 3.59
CA ILE A 34 13.40 2.19 2.93
C ILE A 34 13.01 2.99 1.68
N ILE A 35 13.34 4.28 1.67
CA ILE A 35 13.01 5.23 0.62
C ILE A 35 14.28 5.71 -0.07
N GLY A 36 14.20 6.09 -1.34
CA GLY A 36 15.33 6.64 -2.10
C GLY A 36 15.17 6.45 -3.60
N LYS A 37 16.02 7.07 -4.37
CA LYS A 37 16.01 6.99 -5.84
C LYS A 37 16.33 5.59 -6.32
N ASN A 38 15.91 5.25 -7.54
CA ASN A 38 16.35 4.03 -8.18
C ASN A 38 17.88 4.04 -8.35
N GLY A 39 18.51 2.90 -8.02
CA GLY A 39 19.97 2.79 -8.01
C GLY A 39 20.69 3.39 -6.79
N SER A 40 19.96 3.92 -5.77
CA SER A 40 20.59 4.46 -4.55
C SER A 40 21.14 3.41 -3.58
N GLY A 41 20.87 2.11 -3.82
CA GLY A 41 21.35 1.03 -2.96
C GLY A 41 20.32 0.42 -2.01
N LYS A 42 19.03 0.74 -2.15
CA LYS A 42 17.94 0.19 -1.31
C LYS A 42 17.93 -1.33 -1.25
N SER A 43 17.86 -1.98 -2.41
CA SER A 43 17.87 -3.46 -2.48
C SER A 43 19.19 -4.06 -2.03
N THR A 44 20.33 -3.35 -2.21
CA THR A 44 21.63 -3.78 -1.68
C THR A 44 21.64 -3.74 -0.15
N LEU A 45 21.11 -2.66 0.44
CA LEU A 45 20.96 -2.56 1.91
C LEU A 45 20.08 -3.70 2.44
N MET A 46 18.96 -3.98 1.78
CA MET A 46 18.06 -5.08 2.16
C MET A 46 18.75 -6.45 2.07
N LYS A 47 19.53 -6.71 1.01
CA LYS A 47 20.33 -7.93 0.86
C LYS A 47 21.46 -8.05 1.91
N ILE A 48 21.99 -6.94 2.40
CA ILE A 48 22.92 -6.96 3.53
C ILE A 48 22.19 -7.27 4.83
N ILE A 49 20.98 -6.73 5.04
CA ILE A 49 20.14 -7.06 6.20
C ILE A 49 19.76 -8.54 6.18
N SER A 50 19.40 -9.13 5.03
CA SER A 50 19.12 -10.57 4.92
C SER A 50 20.36 -11.44 5.13
N GLY A 51 21.54 -10.93 4.81
CA GLY A 51 22.80 -11.68 4.83
C GLY A 51 23.13 -12.35 3.48
N GLU A 52 22.34 -12.13 2.44
CA GLU A 52 22.63 -12.62 1.07
C GLU A 52 23.88 -11.97 0.47
N VAL A 53 24.13 -10.70 0.83
CA VAL A 53 25.29 -9.94 0.37
C VAL A 53 26.14 -9.54 1.57
N ALA A 54 27.41 -9.92 1.54
CA ALA A 54 28.38 -9.50 2.55
C ALA A 54 28.76 -8.02 2.38
N ALA A 55 28.90 -7.29 3.49
CA ALA A 55 29.48 -5.96 3.51
C ALA A 55 30.98 -6.02 3.22
N ASP A 56 31.54 -4.97 2.62
CA ASP A 56 32.98 -4.85 2.36
C ASP A 56 33.72 -4.38 3.63
N SER A 57 33.05 -3.60 4.49
CA SER A 57 33.52 -3.22 5.82
C SER A 57 32.33 -3.03 6.77
N GLY A 58 32.62 -2.95 8.08
CA GLY A 58 31.61 -2.85 9.12
C GLY A 58 31.17 -4.22 9.64
N ARG A 59 30.08 -4.27 10.40
CA ARG A 59 29.58 -5.50 11.04
C ARG A 59 28.08 -5.61 10.90
N ARG A 60 27.60 -6.82 10.61
CA ARG A 60 26.19 -7.22 10.75
C ARG A 60 26.06 -8.12 11.98
N ILE A 61 25.31 -7.70 12.96
CA ILE A 61 25.02 -8.44 14.18
C ILE A 61 23.56 -8.88 14.14
N VAL A 62 23.31 -10.14 14.37
CA VAL A 62 21.96 -10.73 14.36
C VAL A 62 21.75 -11.42 15.69
N GLN A 63 20.61 -11.19 16.32
CA GLN A 63 20.23 -11.87 17.57
C GLN A 63 20.13 -13.38 17.31
N SER A 64 20.55 -14.19 18.29
CA SER A 64 20.51 -15.65 18.15
C SER A 64 19.07 -16.16 18.03
N LEU A 65 18.87 -17.18 17.19
CA LEU A 65 17.60 -17.89 17.00
C LEU A 65 16.46 -17.11 16.33
N ILE A 66 16.74 -15.98 15.69
CA ILE A 66 15.72 -15.29 14.90
C ILE A 66 15.69 -15.77 13.44
N SER A 67 14.50 -15.83 12.88
CA SER A 67 14.25 -16.13 11.48
C SER A 67 14.16 -14.84 10.67
N VAL A 68 14.96 -14.73 9.61
CA VAL A 68 14.97 -13.59 8.67
C VAL A 68 14.65 -14.12 7.29
N GLU A 69 13.54 -13.66 6.71
CA GLU A 69 13.11 -14.10 5.38
C GLU A 69 12.93 -12.89 4.45
N MET A 70 13.31 -13.06 3.20
CA MET A 70 13.23 -12.00 2.18
C MET A 70 12.41 -12.46 0.98
N LEU A 71 11.52 -11.58 0.50
CA LEU A 71 10.83 -11.79 -0.77
C LEU A 71 11.83 -11.67 -1.91
N ALA A 72 12.15 -12.80 -2.55
CA ALA A 72 13.03 -12.81 -3.72
C ALA A 72 12.35 -12.14 -4.92
N GLN A 73 13.13 -11.39 -5.73
CA GLN A 73 12.63 -10.82 -6.99
C GLN A 73 12.14 -11.90 -7.96
N ASN A 74 12.85 -13.04 -8.01
CA ASN A 74 12.50 -14.22 -8.78
C ASN A 74 12.40 -15.41 -7.83
N PRO A 75 11.22 -15.72 -7.28
CA PRO A 75 11.03 -16.86 -6.40
C PRO A 75 11.28 -18.16 -7.15
N ASN A 76 12.10 -19.04 -6.58
CA ASN A 76 12.41 -20.36 -7.15
C ASN A 76 11.52 -21.42 -6.49
N PHE A 77 10.45 -21.79 -7.16
CA PHE A 77 9.64 -22.94 -6.81
C PHE A 77 9.98 -24.12 -7.73
N ASN A 78 9.69 -25.34 -7.27
CA ASN A 78 9.74 -26.49 -8.16
C ASN A 78 8.68 -26.32 -9.26
N ALA A 79 9.14 -26.32 -10.51
CA ALA A 79 8.30 -26.04 -11.68
C ALA A 79 7.11 -27.01 -11.85
N THR A 80 7.22 -28.23 -11.30
CA THR A 80 6.20 -29.28 -11.38
C THR A 80 5.16 -29.23 -10.26
N PHE A 81 5.42 -28.48 -9.19
CA PHE A 81 4.48 -28.35 -8.08
C PHE A 81 3.24 -27.54 -8.51
N SER A 82 2.08 -27.97 -8.00
CA SER A 82 0.91 -27.10 -8.04
C SER A 82 1.11 -25.88 -7.12
N VAL A 83 0.30 -24.85 -7.28
CA VAL A 83 0.31 -23.69 -6.37
C VAL A 83 0.11 -24.14 -4.92
N ARG A 84 -0.82 -25.08 -4.68
CA ARG A 84 -1.08 -25.64 -3.34
C ARG A 84 0.13 -26.38 -2.80
N ASP A 85 0.76 -27.23 -3.61
CA ASP A 85 1.95 -27.99 -3.20
C ASP A 85 3.14 -27.05 -2.92
N ALA A 86 3.30 -25.99 -3.69
CA ALA A 86 4.33 -24.98 -3.45
C ALA A 86 4.14 -24.29 -2.11
N LEU A 87 2.91 -23.86 -1.77
CA LEU A 87 2.60 -23.27 -0.46
C LEU A 87 2.83 -24.27 0.67
N ASN A 88 2.36 -25.50 0.53
CA ASN A 88 2.54 -26.56 1.52
C ASN A 88 4.03 -26.87 1.75
N ASN A 89 4.83 -26.92 0.67
CA ASN A 89 6.26 -27.16 0.78
C ASN A 89 6.99 -26.02 1.51
N GLU A 90 6.61 -24.76 1.26
CA GLU A 90 7.17 -23.63 1.99
C GLU A 90 6.78 -23.59 3.48
N LEU A 91 5.63 -24.18 3.81
CA LEU A 91 5.10 -24.28 5.17
C LEU A 91 5.38 -25.64 5.83
N LYS A 92 6.25 -26.46 5.20
CA LYS A 92 6.52 -27.84 5.63
C LYS A 92 6.87 -27.95 7.11
N GLU A 93 7.70 -27.05 7.65
CA GLU A 93 8.07 -27.05 9.06
C GLU A 93 6.86 -26.94 10.00
N ILE A 94 5.83 -26.19 9.62
CA ILE A 94 4.60 -26.04 10.40
C ILE A 94 3.77 -27.32 10.31
N PHE A 95 3.61 -27.88 9.11
CA PHE A 95 2.89 -29.13 8.91
C PHE A 95 3.59 -30.33 9.61
N ASP A 96 4.91 -30.40 9.52
CA ASP A 96 5.69 -31.42 10.22
C ASP A 96 5.53 -31.30 11.74
N ALA A 97 5.57 -30.08 12.29
CA ALA A 97 5.35 -29.82 13.71
C ALA A 97 3.94 -30.23 14.17
N ILE A 98 2.89 -29.97 13.36
CA ILE A 98 1.53 -30.40 13.66
C ILE A 98 1.44 -31.94 13.65
N SER A 99 2.01 -32.59 12.63
CA SER A 99 2.04 -34.05 12.53
C SER A 99 2.77 -34.70 13.72
N ASP A 100 3.91 -34.11 14.13
CA ASP A 100 4.69 -34.64 15.26
C ASP A 100 3.98 -34.38 16.61
N TYR A 101 3.24 -33.26 16.74
CA TYR A 101 2.35 -33.02 17.86
C TYR A 101 1.25 -34.10 17.97
N GLU A 102 0.58 -34.44 16.86
CA GLU A 102 -0.43 -35.49 16.82
C GLU A 102 0.17 -36.85 17.19
N LYS A 103 1.36 -37.20 16.64
CA LYS A 103 2.08 -38.43 17.01
C LYS A 103 2.46 -38.46 18.49
N SER A 104 2.93 -37.34 19.04
CA SER A 104 3.26 -37.23 20.45
C SER A 104 2.04 -37.45 21.36
N GLY A 105 0.86 -36.96 20.93
CA GLY A 105 -0.41 -37.22 21.60
C GLY A 105 -0.79 -38.71 21.67
N VAL A 106 -0.59 -39.44 20.56
CA VAL A 106 -0.82 -40.91 20.51
C VAL A 106 0.18 -41.66 21.43
N LEU A 107 1.43 -41.22 21.47
CA LEU A 107 2.46 -41.81 22.35
C LEU A 107 2.14 -41.56 23.83
N LEU A 108 1.70 -40.35 24.20
CA LEU A 108 1.29 -40.01 25.56
C LEU A 108 0.04 -40.78 26.02
N ALA A 109 -0.87 -41.14 25.10
CA ALA A 109 -1.98 -41.99 25.44
C ALA A 109 -1.55 -43.39 25.91
N ASN A 110 -0.37 -43.87 25.44
CA ASN A 110 0.23 -45.13 25.84
C ASN A 110 1.17 -44.99 27.07
N GLU A 111 1.84 -43.86 27.20
CA GLU A 111 2.83 -43.54 28.27
C GLU A 111 2.56 -42.16 28.91
N PRO A 112 1.51 -41.99 29.73
CA PRO A 112 1.08 -40.67 30.21
C PRO A 112 2.08 -39.90 31.08
N GLU A 113 3.02 -40.60 31.74
CA GLU A 113 4.00 -40.00 32.65
C GLU A 113 5.38 -39.76 32.00
N ASN A 114 5.52 -39.98 30.70
CA ASN A 114 6.79 -39.82 30.01
C ASN A 114 7.15 -38.32 29.89
N LYS A 115 8.07 -37.87 30.74
CA LYS A 115 8.50 -36.47 30.85
C LYS A 115 9.21 -35.93 29.58
N GLU A 116 9.83 -36.77 28.78
CA GLU A 116 10.51 -36.38 27.55
C GLU A 116 9.49 -36.03 26.47
N ILE A 117 8.47 -36.88 26.32
CA ILE A 117 7.39 -36.65 25.35
C ILE A 117 6.57 -35.40 25.71
N LEU A 118 6.30 -35.20 27.02
CA LEU A 118 5.62 -33.98 27.51
C LEU A 118 6.40 -32.70 27.19
N LYS A 119 7.72 -32.70 27.39
CA LYS A 119 8.56 -31.53 27.03
C LYS A 119 8.60 -31.26 25.55
N GLU A 120 8.67 -32.31 24.74
CA GLU A 120 8.66 -32.15 23.28
C GLU A 120 7.27 -31.65 22.80
N GLN A 121 6.18 -32.15 23.40
CA GLN A 121 4.84 -31.66 23.10
C GLN A 121 4.66 -30.18 23.47
N GLU A 122 5.14 -29.75 24.64
CA GLU A 122 5.14 -28.33 25.01
C GLU A 122 5.94 -27.46 24.05
N ARG A 123 7.08 -27.97 23.58
CA ARG A 123 7.91 -27.26 22.57
C ARG A 123 7.18 -27.12 21.26
N LEU A 124 6.54 -28.18 20.77
CA LEU A 124 5.76 -28.20 19.54
C LEU A 124 4.56 -27.24 19.63
N ILE A 125 3.82 -27.26 20.75
CA ILE A 125 2.71 -26.33 21.01
C ILE A 125 3.19 -24.87 20.89
N LYS A 126 4.27 -24.53 21.62
CA LYS A 126 4.83 -23.17 21.58
C LYS A 126 5.25 -22.75 20.17
N PHE A 127 5.85 -23.66 19.40
CA PHE A 127 6.23 -23.40 18.02
C PHE A 127 5.00 -23.17 17.13
N ILE A 128 3.99 -24.06 17.20
CA ILE A 128 2.76 -23.98 16.42
C ILE A 128 1.98 -22.71 16.78
N GLU A 129 1.90 -22.35 18.07
CA GLU A 129 1.27 -21.10 18.52
C GLU A 129 2.01 -19.86 18.04
N ALA A 130 3.34 -19.84 18.17
CA ALA A 130 4.16 -18.71 17.71
C ALA A 130 3.99 -18.45 16.19
N LYS A 131 3.86 -19.53 15.41
CA LYS A 131 3.60 -19.46 13.96
C LYS A 131 2.09 -19.39 13.62
N ASP A 132 1.21 -19.42 14.66
CA ASP A 132 -0.24 -19.42 14.49
C ASP A 132 -0.71 -20.54 13.53
N GLY A 133 -0.11 -21.71 13.72
CA GLY A 133 -0.21 -22.85 12.78
C GLY A 133 -1.50 -23.65 12.88
N TRP A 134 -2.27 -23.59 14.00
CA TRP A 134 -3.47 -24.40 14.20
C TRP A 134 -4.54 -24.20 13.12
N ASN A 135 -4.63 -23.00 12.55
CA ASN A 135 -5.58 -22.64 11.49
C ASN A 135 -4.91 -22.42 10.13
N ILE A 136 -3.76 -23.07 9.88
CA ILE A 136 -2.93 -22.79 8.70
C ILE A 136 -3.69 -23.07 7.39
N GLU A 137 -4.50 -24.12 7.33
CA GLU A 137 -5.31 -24.47 6.17
C GLU A 137 -6.30 -23.35 5.81
N HIS A 138 -6.99 -22.80 6.81
CA HIS A 138 -7.93 -21.69 6.60
C HIS A 138 -7.24 -20.43 6.11
N LYS A 139 -6.00 -20.18 6.58
CA LYS A 139 -5.18 -19.05 6.13
C LYS A 139 -4.69 -19.23 4.71
N ILE A 140 -4.28 -20.44 4.33
CA ILE A 140 -3.92 -20.76 2.95
C ILE A 140 -5.12 -20.50 2.04
N GLU A 141 -6.31 -20.97 2.40
CA GLU A 141 -7.55 -20.72 1.64
C GLU A 141 -7.82 -19.22 1.47
N ARG A 142 -7.69 -18.45 2.55
CA ARG A 142 -7.86 -16.99 2.51
C ARG A 142 -6.83 -16.32 1.59
N ILE A 143 -5.56 -16.69 1.66
CA ILE A 143 -4.51 -16.17 0.77
C ILE A 143 -4.81 -16.51 -0.69
N LEU A 144 -5.22 -17.76 -0.98
CA LEU A 144 -5.58 -18.18 -2.33
C LEU A 144 -6.75 -17.37 -2.89
N GLN A 145 -7.75 -17.04 -2.08
CA GLN A 145 -8.90 -16.23 -2.48
C GLN A 145 -8.53 -14.77 -2.71
N GLU A 146 -7.89 -14.13 -1.73
CA GLU A 146 -7.60 -12.69 -1.75
C GLU A 146 -6.54 -12.34 -2.81
N PHE A 147 -5.55 -13.21 -3.01
CA PHE A 147 -4.55 -13.03 -4.07
C PHE A 147 -5.02 -13.58 -5.43
N LYS A 148 -6.29 -14.01 -5.56
CA LYS A 148 -6.87 -14.58 -6.79
C LYS A 148 -6.04 -15.73 -7.36
N LEU A 149 -5.57 -16.58 -6.49
CA LEU A 149 -4.80 -17.79 -6.84
C LEU A 149 -5.66 -19.06 -6.82
N LYS A 150 -6.91 -18.97 -6.31
CA LYS A 150 -7.80 -20.14 -6.17
C LYS A 150 -8.09 -20.85 -7.50
N GLU A 151 -8.25 -20.10 -8.58
CA GLU A 151 -8.47 -20.67 -9.92
C GLU A 151 -7.23 -21.44 -10.46
N TYR A 152 -6.06 -21.12 -9.89
CA TYR A 152 -4.77 -21.71 -10.26
C TYR A 152 -4.26 -22.73 -9.26
N GLU A 153 -5.00 -23.01 -8.18
CA GLU A 153 -4.56 -23.84 -7.04
C GLU A 153 -3.92 -25.17 -7.47
N ASN A 154 -4.52 -25.84 -8.43
CA ASN A 154 -4.07 -27.13 -8.95
C ASN A 154 -3.18 -27.02 -10.22
N ARG A 155 -2.87 -25.79 -10.68
CA ARG A 155 -2.03 -25.59 -11.86
C ARG A 155 -0.55 -25.64 -11.47
N PRO A 156 0.32 -26.22 -12.35
CA PRO A 156 1.75 -26.22 -12.09
C PRO A 156 2.33 -24.80 -12.17
N ILE A 157 3.29 -24.53 -11.30
CA ILE A 157 3.95 -23.21 -11.17
C ILE A 157 4.52 -22.73 -12.52
N CYS A 158 5.06 -23.65 -13.35
CA CYS A 158 5.61 -23.29 -14.66
C CYS A 158 4.58 -22.69 -15.64
N SER A 159 3.28 -22.87 -15.40
CA SER A 159 2.22 -22.31 -16.24
C SER A 159 1.78 -20.90 -15.82
N LEU A 160 2.30 -20.40 -14.71
CA LEU A 160 1.93 -19.11 -14.15
C LEU A 160 2.80 -17.99 -14.72
N SER A 161 2.21 -16.79 -14.78
CA SER A 161 2.96 -15.56 -15.07
C SER A 161 3.89 -15.20 -13.91
N GLY A 162 4.93 -14.40 -14.18
CA GLY A 162 5.86 -13.93 -13.12
C GLY A 162 5.15 -13.20 -11.98
N GLY A 163 4.10 -12.43 -12.27
CA GLY A 163 3.29 -11.76 -11.26
C GLY A 163 2.48 -12.73 -10.38
N GLU A 164 1.97 -13.82 -10.95
CA GLU A 164 1.26 -14.86 -10.19
C GLU A 164 2.22 -15.64 -9.29
N ILE A 165 3.40 -16.01 -9.80
CA ILE A 165 4.45 -16.67 -9.01
C ILE A 165 4.87 -15.80 -7.83
N ARG A 166 5.00 -14.48 -8.05
CA ARG A 166 5.35 -13.53 -6.99
C ARG A 166 4.26 -13.42 -5.91
N ARG A 167 2.98 -13.49 -6.30
CA ARG A 167 1.86 -13.54 -5.34
C ARG A 167 1.88 -14.82 -4.50
N VAL A 168 2.21 -15.97 -5.08
CA VAL A 168 2.39 -17.23 -4.34
C VAL A 168 3.52 -17.10 -3.32
N ALA A 169 4.67 -16.56 -3.72
CA ALA A 169 5.82 -16.34 -2.83
C ALA A 169 5.49 -15.38 -1.67
N LEU A 170 4.82 -14.27 -1.97
CA LEU A 170 4.39 -13.32 -0.96
C LEU A 170 3.44 -13.97 0.05
N GLY A 171 2.45 -14.75 -0.44
CA GLY A 171 1.53 -15.50 0.39
C GLY A 171 2.25 -16.50 1.31
N ALA A 172 3.19 -17.26 0.77
CA ALA A 172 4.01 -18.21 1.54
C ALA A 172 4.81 -17.52 2.66
N LEU A 173 5.46 -16.40 2.34
CA LEU A 173 6.25 -15.63 3.32
C LEU A 173 5.39 -15.07 4.46
N ILE A 174 4.21 -14.56 4.15
CA ILE A 174 3.29 -14.06 5.16
C ILE A 174 2.83 -15.18 6.09
N LEU A 175 2.56 -16.37 5.54
CA LEU A 175 2.13 -17.53 6.31
C LEU A 175 3.25 -18.14 7.18
N LYS A 176 4.52 -18.07 6.73
CA LYS A 176 5.69 -18.52 7.50
C LYS A 176 5.89 -17.74 8.81
N LYS A 177 5.43 -16.49 8.88
CA LYS A 177 5.61 -15.59 10.03
C LYS A 177 7.05 -15.56 10.54
N PRO A 178 8.04 -15.09 9.76
CA PRO A 178 9.41 -14.91 10.27
C PRO A 178 9.46 -13.79 11.31
N ASP A 179 10.52 -13.75 12.15
CA ASP A 179 10.72 -12.67 13.13
C ASP A 179 11.03 -11.34 12.43
N VAL A 180 11.79 -11.40 11.33
CA VAL A 180 12.08 -10.25 10.47
C VAL A 180 11.68 -10.58 9.03
N LEU A 181 10.75 -9.81 8.49
CA LEU A 181 10.25 -9.94 7.13
C LEU A 181 10.80 -8.81 6.26
N LEU A 182 11.46 -9.17 5.15
CA LEU A 182 12.05 -8.23 4.21
C LEU A 182 11.27 -8.26 2.89
N LEU A 183 10.71 -7.10 2.48
CA LEU A 183 9.85 -7.00 1.30
C LEU A 183 10.39 -5.97 0.31
N ASP A 184 10.87 -6.41 -0.85
CA ASP A 184 11.32 -5.53 -1.94
C ASP A 184 10.19 -5.33 -2.96
N GLU A 185 9.59 -4.12 -2.96
CA GLU A 185 8.46 -3.70 -3.81
C GLU A 185 7.27 -4.70 -3.77
N PRO A 186 6.69 -4.99 -2.58
CA PRO A 186 5.64 -5.99 -2.46
C PRO A 186 4.33 -5.59 -3.14
N THR A 187 4.10 -4.31 -3.37
CA THR A 187 2.89 -3.76 -3.99
C THR A 187 2.88 -3.87 -5.51
N ASN A 188 4.03 -4.11 -6.15
CA ASN A 188 4.11 -4.23 -7.61
C ASN A 188 3.31 -5.44 -8.10
N HIS A 189 2.54 -5.25 -9.18
CA HIS A 189 1.65 -6.24 -9.80
C HIS A 189 0.42 -6.64 -8.95
N LEU A 190 0.20 -6.01 -7.79
CA LEU A 190 -1.02 -6.18 -7.01
C LEU A 190 -2.05 -5.12 -7.40
N ASP A 191 -3.33 -5.52 -7.43
CA ASP A 191 -4.40 -4.52 -7.52
C ASP A 191 -4.64 -3.88 -6.13
N VAL A 192 -5.36 -2.77 -6.11
CA VAL A 192 -5.59 -1.97 -4.88
C VAL A 192 -6.22 -2.80 -3.75
N TYR A 193 -7.09 -3.74 -4.08
CA TYR A 193 -7.72 -4.62 -3.09
C TYR A 193 -6.72 -5.59 -2.46
N MET A 194 -5.82 -6.15 -3.27
CA MET A 194 -4.74 -7.01 -2.78
C MET A 194 -3.74 -6.21 -1.94
N VAL A 195 -3.43 -4.97 -2.33
CA VAL A 195 -2.56 -4.07 -1.55
C VAL A 195 -3.19 -3.79 -0.19
N LYS A 196 -4.49 -3.47 -0.13
CA LYS A 196 -5.21 -3.22 1.12
C LYS A 196 -5.24 -4.46 2.02
N PHE A 197 -5.53 -5.63 1.46
CA PHE A 197 -5.46 -6.90 2.19
C PHE A 197 -4.06 -7.15 2.78
N LEU A 198 -3.00 -6.88 1.99
CA LEU A 198 -1.62 -6.98 2.44
C LEU A 198 -1.32 -5.98 3.58
N GLU A 199 -1.76 -4.73 3.45
CA GLU A 199 -1.65 -3.71 4.50
C GLU A 199 -2.26 -4.20 5.81
N ASP A 200 -3.48 -4.71 5.79
CA ASP A 200 -4.22 -5.15 6.98
C ASP A 200 -3.52 -6.35 7.64
N MET A 201 -3.06 -7.31 6.85
CA MET A 201 -2.29 -8.44 7.36
C MET A 201 -0.98 -8.03 8.02
N LEU A 202 -0.23 -7.12 7.38
CA LEU A 202 1.05 -6.66 7.91
C LEU A 202 0.89 -5.72 9.11
N LYS A 203 -0.20 -4.92 9.15
CA LYS A 203 -0.54 -4.08 10.31
C LYS A 203 -0.85 -4.91 11.56
N SER A 204 -1.64 -5.96 11.39
CA SER A 204 -2.03 -6.85 12.49
C SER A 204 -0.93 -7.80 12.94
N SER A 205 0.18 -7.91 12.19
CA SER A 205 1.29 -8.78 12.54
C SER A 205 2.24 -8.10 13.54
N ASN A 206 2.73 -8.90 14.51
CA ASN A 206 3.77 -8.49 15.46
C ASN A 206 5.19 -8.70 14.93
N GLN A 207 5.34 -8.91 13.61
CA GLN A 207 6.63 -9.10 12.97
C GLN A 207 7.36 -7.77 12.78
N SER A 208 8.69 -7.81 12.84
CA SER A 208 9.50 -6.69 12.39
C SER A 208 9.61 -6.73 10.87
N ILE A 209 9.28 -5.62 10.22
CA ILE A 209 9.17 -5.56 8.77
C ILE A 209 10.11 -4.49 8.25
N VAL A 210 10.94 -4.83 7.28
CA VAL A 210 11.71 -3.85 6.51
C VAL A 210 11.26 -3.96 5.06
N PHE A 211 10.79 -2.86 4.49
CA PHE A 211 10.23 -2.89 3.15
C PHE A 211 10.67 -1.70 2.30
N ILE A 212 10.77 -1.95 1.01
CA ILE A 212 10.94 -0.94 -0.03
C ILE A 212 9.60 -0.85 -0.74
N SER A 213 9.06 0.36 -0.89
CA SER A 213 7.89 0.60 -1.73
C SER A 213 7.90 2.00 -2.31
N HIS A 214 7.26 2.16 -3.46
CA HIS A 214 6.98 3.45 -4.08
C HIS A 214 5.52 3.87 -3.90
N ASP A 215 4.68 3.00 -3.32
CA ASP A 215 3.31 3.31 -2.91
C ASP A 215 3.32 4.13 -1.62
N ARG A 216 2.97 5.41 -1.74
CA ARG A 216 3.00 6.38 -0.63
C ARG A 216 1.96 6.07 0.44
N TYR A 217 0.78 5.60 0.04
CA TYR A 217 -0.26 5.18 0.99
C TYR A 217 0.16 3.93 1.77
N PHE A 218 0.77 2.95 1.09
CA PHE A 218 1.31 1.77 1.75
C PHE A 218 2.40 2.12 2.77
N ILE A 219 3.31 3.04 2.41
CA ILE A 219 4.35 3.51 3.34
C ILE A 219 3.70 4.22 4.53
N ASP A 220 2.77 5.14 4.29
CA ASP A 220 2.12 5.91 5.36
C ASP A 220 1.28 5.04 6.30
N ALA A 221 0.61 4.03 5.74
CA ALA A 221 -0.24 3.11 6.47
C ALA A 221 0.53 2.12 7.36
N LEU A 222 1.76 1.74 6.98
CA LEU A 222 2.50 0.65 7.62
C LEU A 222 3.75 1.13 8.38
N ALA A 223 4.49 2.14 7.87
CA ALA A 223 5.78 2.49 8.42
C ALA A 223 5.69 3.19 9.77
N THR A 224 6.46 2.69 10.74
CA THR A 224 6.73 3.37 12.00
C THR A 224 7.93 4.32 11.88
N ARG A 225 8.82 4.05 10.92
CA ARG A 225 10.01 4.83 10.62
C ARG A 225 10.35 4.72 9.13
N CYS A 226 10.75 5.85 8.52
CA CYS A 226 11.28 5.91 7.17
C CYS A 226 12.80 6.09 7.19
N VAL A 227 13.50 5.33 6.36
CA VAL A 227 14.96 5.39 6.18
C VAL A 227 15.25 5.80 4.74
N GLU A 228 15.77 6.99 4.54
CA GLU A 228 16.14 7.48 3.21
C GLU A 228 17.59 7.11 2.88
N VAL A 229 17.77 6.46 1.73
CA VAL A 229 19.08 6.14 1.17
C VAL A 229 19.42 7.21 0.12
N GLU A 230 20.34 8.11 0.47
CA GLU A 230 20.78 9.20 -0.40
C GLU A 230 22.30 9.40 -0.29
N ASP A 231 22.98 9.52 -1.44
CA ASP A 231 24.43 9.75 -1.54
C ASP A 231 25.25 8.79 -0.65
N ALA A 232 24.98 7.48 -0.77
CA ALA A 232 25.60 6.38 -0.01
C ALA A 232 25.45 6.50 1.52
N SER A 233 24.56 7.33 2.04
CA SER A 233 24.28 7.56 3.45
C SER A 233 22.83 7.24 3.80
N LEU A 234 22.55 7.02 5.10
CA LEU A 234 21.20 6.80 5.62
C LEU A 234 20.75 7.99 6.45
N LYS A 235 19.49 8.40 6.22
CA LYS A 235 18.81 9.40 7.06
C LYS A 235 17.54 8.78 7.62
N ASN A 236 17.37 8.87 8.93
CA ASN A 236 16.22 8.31 9.64
C ASN A 236 15.17 9.40 9.88
N PHE A 237 13.91 9.05 9.65
CA PHE A 237 12.74 9.89 9.89
C PHE A 237 11.69 9.06 10.65
N GLU A 238 11.26 9.53 11.80
CA GLU A 238 10.20 8.87 12.55
C GLU A 238 8.84 9.08 11.89
N GLY A 239 8.00 8.05 11.93
CA GLY A 239 6.65 8.06 11.36
C GLY A 239 6.59 7.62 9.90
N GLY A 240 5.39 7.75 9.32
CA GLY A 240 5.07 7.39 7.95
C GLY A 240 5.53 8.41 6.91
N TYR A 241 5.00 8.27 5.70
CA TYR A 241 5.42 9.08 4.55
C TYR A 241 5.09 10.58 4.69
N ALA A 242 3.94 10.92 5.27
CA ALA A 242 3.54 12.30 5.51
C ALA A 242 4.52 13.04 6.44
N ASN A 243 4.93 12.38 7.54
CA ASN A 243 5.93 12.93 8.46
C ASN A 243 7.32 13.07 7.81
N TYR A 244 7.71 12.08 6.99
CA TYR A 244 8.93 12.16 6.20
C TYR A 244 8.95 13.40 5.30
N LEU A 245 7.86 13.68 4.57
CA LEU A 245 7.76 14.86 3.70
C LEU A 245 7.92 16.16 4.49
N THR A 246 7.18 16.31 5.59
CA THR A 246 7.21 17.51 6.44
C THR A 246 8.62 17.76 6.97
N LYS A 247 9.25 16.74 7.56
CA LYS A 247 10.63 16.86 8.07
C LYS A 247 11.65 17.16 6.97
N LYS A 248 11.47 16.55 5.79
CA LYS A 248 12.33 16.81 4.64
C LYS A 248 12.20 18.26 4.17
N GLU A 249 11.00 18.80 4.08
CA GLU A 249 10.75 20.20 3.74
C GLU A 249 11.41 21.15 4.74
N GLU A 250 11.33 20.88 6.04
CA GLU A 250 11.99 21.67 7.08
C GLU A 250 13.51 21.69 6.92
N ILE A 251 14.11 20.49 6.72
CA ILE A 251 15.56 20.36 6.48
C ILE A 251 15.97 21.16 5.24
N LEU A 252 15.18 21.06 4.18
CA LEU A 252 15.44 21.71 2.91
C LEU A 252 15.31 23.25 3.02
N ALA A 253 14.30 23.72 3.73
CA ALA A 253 14.12 25.15 4.03
C ALA A 253 15.30 25.70 4.86
N SER A 254 15.76 24.95 5.86
CA SER A 254 16.93 25.30 6.68
C SER A 254 18.20 25.38 5.84
N LEU A 255 18.45 24.39 4.98
CA LEU A 255 19.61 24.38 4.07
C LEU A 255 19.57 25.56 3.07
N ALA A 256 18.39 25.87 2.53
CA ALA A 256 18.22 27.01 1.63
C ALA A 256 18.55 28.34 2.32
N LYS A 257 18.07 28.51 3.56
CA LYS A 257 18.35 29.70 4.38
C LYS A 257 19.85 29.84 4.73
N SER A 258 20.48 28.71 5.11
CA SER A 258 21.91 28.66 5.40
C SER A 258 22.76 29.02 4.18
N HIS A 259 22.38 28.50 3.00
CA HIS A 259 23.08 28.83 1.76
C HIS A 259 22.87 30.28 1.33
N GLU A 260 21.68 30.86 1.48
CA GLU A 260 21.44 32.27 1.21
C GLU A 260 22.32 33.14 2.11
N THR A 261 22.46 32.78 3.39
CA THR A 261 23.35 33.45 4.34
C THR A 261 24.81 33.34 3.91
N LEU A 262 25.24 32.13 3.50
CA LEU A 262 26.60 31.91 2.97
C LEU A 262 26.88 32.75 1.73
N LEU A 263 25.94 32.84 0.79
CA LEU A 263 26.07 33.67 -0.41
C LEU A 263 26.16 35.18 -0.08
N LYS A 264 25.36 35.65 0.89
CA LYS A 264 25.43 37.05 1.37
C LYS A 264 26.79 37.35 2.01
N GLN A 265 27.31 36.44 2.85
CA GLN A 265 28.63 36.56 3.45
C GLN A 265 29.73 36.51 2.40
N LEU A 266 29.67 35.57 1.46
CA LEU A 266 30.63 35.46 0.37
C LEU A 266 30.68 36.74 -0.47
N LYS A 267 29.53 37.31 -0.82
CA LYS A 267 29.46 38.58 -1.57
C LYS A 267 30.11 39.73 -0.82
N ALA A 268 29.84 39.84 0.48
CA ALA A 268 30.46 40.88 1.31
C ALA A 268 31.99 40.72 1.41
N GLU A 269 32.49 39.48 1.56
CA GLU A 269 33.93 39.20 1.60
C GLU A 269 34.62 39.42 0.23
N GLU A 270 33.94 39.10 -0.88
CA GLU A 270 34.42 39.37 -2.23
C GLU A 270 34.50 40.89 -2.54
N GLU A 271 33.50 41.68 -2.12
CA GLU A 271 33.52 43.12 -2.24
C GLU A 271 34.66 43.72 -1.42
N TRP A 272 34.92 43.20 -0.23
CA TRP A 272 36.06 43.62 0.58
C TRP A 272 37.38 43.29 -0.09
N LEU A 273 37.56 42.11 -0.69
CA LEU A 273 38.75 41.76 -1.48
C LEU A 273 38.96 42.68 -2.70
N ARG A 274 37.88 43.07 -3.38
CA ARG A 274 37.93 43.99 -4.54
C ARG A 274 38.35 45.42 -4.17
N ARG A 275 38.00 45.91 -2.98
CA ARG A 275 38.33 47.26 -2.51
C ARG A 275 39.80 47.45 -2.19
N GLY A 276 40.64 46.42 -2.33
CA GLY A 276 42.08 46.47 -2.41
C GLY A 276 42.75 47.15 -1.23
N VAL A 277 42.90 46.47 -0.10
CA VAL A 277 43.70 46.95 1.03
C VAL A 277 45.15 46.62 0.75
N LYS A 278 45.91 47.60 0.20
CA LYS A 278 47.34 47.50 -0.14
C LYS A 278 48.31 47.41 1.05
N ALA A 279 47.85 47.43 2.29
CA ALA A 279 48.66 47.41 3.49
C ALA A 279 48.34 46.29 4.45
N ARG A 280 49.12 45.24 4.46
CA ARG A 280 49.25 44.10 5.41
C ARG A 280 49.07 42.72 4.77
N LEU A 281 50.06 42.31 4.00
CA LEU A 281 50.09 41.05 3.24
C LEU A 281 49.86 39.80 4.08
N LYS A 282 50.42 39.62 5.27
CA LYS A 282 50.30 38.40 6.07
C LYS A 282 48.91 38.18 6.71
N ARG A 283 48.16 39.23 7.05
CA ARG A 283 46.83 39.13 7.67
C ARG A 283 45.73 38.86 6.65
N ASN A 284 46.01 39.05 5.37
CA ASN A 284 45.08 38.88 4.25
C ASN A 284 45.09 37.47 3.65
N GLU A 285 46.15 36.66 3.83
CA GLU A 285 46.25 35.31 3.28
C GLU A 285 45.20 34.38 3.90
N GLY A 286 45.07 34.31 5.23
CA GLY A 286 44.07 33.48 5.90
C GLY A 286 42.63 33.92 5.65
N ARG A 287 42.38 35.20 5.28
CA ARG A 287 41.05 35.67 4.88
C ARG A 287 40.75 35.31 3.42
N LYS A 288 41.76 35.34 2.55
CA LYS A 288 41.68 34.86 1.17
C LYS A 288 41.43 33.36 1.10
N GLU A 289 42.10 32.57 1.94
CA GLU A 289 41.84 31.13 2.06
C GLU A 289 40.42 30.86 2.52
N ARG A 290 39.89 31.59 3.51
CA ARG A 290 38.48 31.48 3.94
C ARG A 290 37.51 31.81 2.82
N VAL A 291 37.74 32.84 2.02
CA VAL A 291 36.87 33.15 0.87
C VAL A 291 36.92 32.05 -0.19
N LEU A 292 38.11 31.46 -0.42
CA LEU A 292 38.23 30.33 -1.34
C LEU A 292 37.49 29.10 -0.81
N ALA A 293 37.60 28.80 0.50
CA ALA A 293 36.85 27.74 1.14
C ALA A 293 35.33 27.99 1.06
N MET A 294 34.85 29.20 1.34
CA MET A 294 33.45 29.59 1.19
C MET A 294 32.93 29.49 -0.26
N ARG A 295 33.80 29.81 -1.25
CA ARG A 295 33.45 29.60 -2.67
C ARG A 295 33.31 28.15 -3.03
N GLU A 296 34.19 27.30 -2.54
CA GLU A 296 34.11 25.86 -2.75
C GLU A 296 32.87 25.27 -2.07
N GLU A 297 32.56 25.72 -0.86
CA GLU A 297 31.36 25.34 -0.13
C GLU A 297 30.08 25.80 -0.84
N ALA A 298 30.05 27.05 -1.32
CA ALA A 298 28.94 27.58 -2.12
C ALA A 298 28.75 26.83 -3.45
N LYS A 299 29.83 26.31 -4.06
CA LYS A 299 29.78 25.50 -5.28
C LYS A 299 29.28 24.08 -5.02
N LYS A 300 29.52 23.50 -3.84
CA LYS A 300 29.04 22.14 -3.48
C LYS A 300 27.52 22.08 -3.37
N ASN A 301 26.88 23.14 -2.93
CA ASN A 301 25.45 23.15 -2.58
C ASN A 301 24.43 23.65 -3.63
N PRO A 302 24.75 24.36 -4.73
CA PRO A 302 23.74 24.95 -5.62
C PRO A 302 22.86 23.89 -6.34
N GLY A 303 23.40 22.68 -6.55
CA GLY A 303 22.66 21.61 -7.20
C GLY A 303 21.57 21.01 -6.29
N VAL A 304 21.84 20.86 -5.01
CA VAL A 304 20.91 20.36 -3.99
C VAL A 304 19.82 21.39 -3.73
N ILE A 305 20.21 22.66 -3.50
CA ILE A 305 19.26 23.74 -3.18
C ILE A 305 18.37 24.08 -4.37
N ARG A 306 18.88 24.02 -5.60
CA ARG A 306 18.07 24.22 -6.80
C ARG A 306 17.08 23.07 -7.03
N ARG A 307 17.48 21.82 -6.74
CA ARG A 307 16.56 20.67 -6.75
C ARG A 307 15.44 20.86 -5.73
N VAL A 308 15.82 21.21 -4.52
CA VAL A 308 14.94 21.48 -3.39
C VAL A 308 13.96 22.60 -3.66
N ARG A 309 14.47 23.73 -4.17
CA ARG A 309 13.62 24.87 -4.52
C ARG A 309 12.63 24.53 -5.63
N LEU A 310 13.06 23.72 -6.60
CA LEU A 310 12.15 23.18 -7.63
C LEU A 310 11.10 22.23 -7.04
N GLU A 311 11.44 21.40 -6.07
CA GLU A 311 10.51 20.53 -5.37
C GLU A 311 9.52 21.32 -4.49
N LEU A 312 9.98 22.34 -3.76
CA LEU A 312 9.14 23.22 -2.93
C LEU A 312 8.27 24.18 -3.76
N GLU A 313 8.81 24.79 -4.83
CA GLU A 313 8.02 25.64 -5.75
C GLU A 313 6.95 24.83 -6.51
N ARG A 314 7.17 23.54 -6.69
CA ARG A 314 6.21 22.58 -7.26
C ARG A 314 5.07 22.27 -6.31
N ALA A 315 5.35 22.06 -5.03
CA ALA A 315 4.34 21.82 -4.01
C ALA A 315 3.40 23.04 -3.78
N SER A 316 3.91 24.28 -3.96
CA SER A 316 3.16 25.51 -3.69
C SER A 316 2.30 26.03 -4.86
N LYS A 317 2.50 25.55 -6.10
CA LYS A 317 1.78 26.04 -7.28
C LYS A 317 0.41 25.44 -7.55
N ASN A 318 -0.06 24.52 -6.70
CA ASN A 318 -1.29 23.76 -6.93
C ASN A 318 -2.61 24.51 -6.60
N PHE A 319 -2.61 25.83 -6.38
CA PHE A 319 -3.80 26.51 -5.86
C PHE A 319 -4.38 27.65 -6.71
N ASN A 320 -4.28 27.65 -8.05
CA ASN A 320 -5.13 28.56 -8.84
C ASN A 320 -5.20 28.10 -10.30
N GLN A 321 -6.18 27.26 -10.63
CA GLN A 321 -6.69 27.13 -12.01
C GLN A 321 -8.11 27.69 -12.09
N THR A 322 -8.21 28.89 -12.61
CA THR A 322 -9.48 29.48 -13.08
C THR A 322 -9.96 28.69 -14.30
N GLN A 323 -11.06 27.98 -14.13
CA GLN A 323 -11.76 27.31 -15.23
C GLN A 323 -12.29 28.35 -16.20
N SER A 324 -11.73 28.44 -17.40
CA SER A 324 -12.35 29.18 -18.50
C SER A 324 -13.56 28.37 -19.01
N GLN A 325 -14.74 28.98 -18.96
CA GLN A 325 -16.00 28.43 -19.49
C GLN A 325 -16.06 28.50 -21.02
N ASN A 326 -15.11 27.89 -21.74
CA ASN A 326 -15.25 27.67 -23.17
C ASN A 326 -15.87 26.29 -23.42
N ARG A 327 -16.76 26.15 -24.41
CA ARG A 327 -17.37 24.88 -24.83
C ARG A 327 -16.24 23.87 -25.07
N LYS A 328 -16.12 22.88 -24.18
CA LYS A 328 -15.10 21.83 -24.26
C LYS A 328 -15.35 21.00 -25.53
N LYS A 329 -14.33 20.79 -26.38
CA LYS A 329 -14.38 19.93 -27.55
C LYS A 329 -14.60 18.48 -27.12
N MET A 330 -15.57 17.79 -27.75
CA MET A 330 -15.77 16.35 -27.57
C MET A 330 -14.66 15.61 -28.32
N LEU A 331 -13.92 14.75 -27.62
CA LEU A 331 -12.82 13.98 -28.19
C LEU A 331 -13.25 12.55 -28.54
N PHE A 332 -14.00 11.89 -27.63
CA PHE A 332 -14.57 10.55 -27.83
C PHE A 332 -16.02 10.49 -27.34
N GLU A 333 -16.85 9.69 -28.03
CA GLU A 333 -18.17 9.28 -27.58
C GLU A 333 -18.29 7.75 -27.71
N PHE A 334 -18.60 7.10 -26.63
CA PHE A 334 -18.83 5.65 -26.52
C PHE A 334 -20.34 5.42 -26.49
N LYS A 335 -20.85 4.49 -27.31
CA LYS A 335 -22.26 4.15 -27.37
C LYS A 335 -22.47 2.66 -27.31
N ASN A 336 -23.15 2.20 -26.25
CA ASN A 336 -23.50 0.80 -26.00
C ASN A 336 -22.30 -0.15 -26.19
N LEU A 337 -21.10 0.30 -25.73
CA LEU A 337 -19.86 -0.44 -25.94
C LEU A 337 -19.83 -1.68 -25.06
N SER A 338 -19.56 -2.84 -25.67
CA SER A 338 -19.41 -4.11 -24.94
C SER A 338 -18.22 -4.89 -25.48
N LYS A 339 -17.60 -5.69 -24.61
CA LYS A 339 -16.48 -6.55 -24.96
C LYS A 339 -16.52 -7.87 -24.22
N SER A 340 -16.34 -8.96 -24.99
CA SER A 340 -16.10 -10.30 -24.46
C SER A 340 -14.84 -10.90 -25.09
N ILE A 341 -14.12 -11.74 -24.35
CA ILE A 341 -12.93 -12.48 -24.78
C ILE A 341 -13.11 -13.92 -24.31
N ASP A 342 -12.95 -14.88 -25.21
CA ASP A 342 -13.03 -16.32 -24.95
C ASP A 342 -14.29 -16.74 -24.15
N GLY A 343 -15.43 -16.12 -24.47
CA GLY A 343 -16.71 -16.38 -23.79
C GLY A 343 -16.90 -15.67 -22.45
N LYS A 344 -15.88 -15.00 -21.93
CA LYS A 344 -15.98 -14.18 -20.71
C LYS A 344 -16.33 -12.74 -21.09
N VAL A 345 -17.43 -12.23 -20.55
CA VAL A 345 -17.83 -10.84 -20.72
C VAL A 345 -16.98 -9.97 -19.80
N LEU A 346 -16.28 -8.98 -20.38
CA LEU A 346 -15.49 -8.01 -19.62
C LEU A 346 -16.34 -6.82 -19.19
N PHE A 347 -17.10 -6.24 -20.11
CA PHE A 347 -18.05 -5.16 -19.81
C PHE A 347 -19.17 -5.08 -20.87
N GLU A 348 -20.30 -4.54 -20.46
CA GLU A 348 -21.51 -4.42 -21.27
C GLU A 348 -22.09 -3.01 -21.22
N LYS A 349 -22.63 -2.56 -22.38
CA LYS A 349 -23.45 -1.35 -22.53
C LYS A 349 -22.82 -0.11 -21.89
N PHE A 350 -21.54 0.11 -22.13
CA PHE A 350 -20.84 1.29 -21.63
C PHE A 350 -21.10 2.50 -22.51
N ASP A 351 -21.65 3.54 -21.90
CA ASP A 351 -21.92 4.84 -22.52
C ASP A 351 -21.12 5.92 -21.79
N ALA A 352 -20.28 6.64 -22.52
CA ALA A 352 -19.48 7.72 -21.93
C ALA A 352 -19.05 8.74 -22.98
N ARG A 353 -18.61 9.90 -22.54
CA ARG A 353 -17.97 10.93 -23.36
C ARG A 353 -16.68 11.39 -22.71
N VAL A 354 -15.69 11.68 -23.54
CA VAL A 354 -14.43 12.31 -23.13
C VAL A 354 -14.36 13.68 -23.75
N LEU A 355 -14.26 14.69 -22.91
CA LEU A 355 -14.16 16.10 -23.30
C LEU A 355 -12.72 16.60 -23.10
N GLN A 356 -12.36 17.63 -23.84
CA GLN A 356 -11.06 18.29 -23.69
C GLN A 356 -10.85 18.77 -22.24
N GLY A 357 -9.67 18.51 -21.68
CA GLY A 357 -9.30 18.87 -20.31
C GLY A 357 -9.92 17.98 -19.22
N GLU A 358 -10.65 16.90 -19.58
CA GLU A 358 -11.08 15.91 -18.60
C GLU A 358 -9.90 15.01 -18.16
N ARG A 359 -9.92 14.62 -16.91
CA ARG A 359 -8.93 13.76 -16.27
C ARG A 359 -9.65 12.55 -15.69
N ILE A 360 -9.55 11.43 -16.38
CA ILE A 360 -10.34 10.23 -16.12
C ILE A 360 -9.40 9.12 -15.68
N ALA A 361 -9.63 8.56 -14.48
CA ALA A 361 -8.99 7.33 -14.07
C ALA A 361 -9.91 6.13 -14.31
N ILE A 362 -9.35 5.07 -14.85
CA ILE A 362 -10.00 3.79 -15.08
C ILE A 362 -9.54 2.85 -13.98
N VAL A 363 -10.46 2.49 -13.09
CA VAL A 363 -10.16 1.74 -11.86
C VAL A 363 -10.93 0.43 -11.81
N GLY A 364 -10.46 -0.52 -11.03
CA GLY A 364 -11.08 -1.84 -10.88
C GLY A 364 -10.06 -2.96 -10.73
N ARG A 365 -10.53 -4.16 -10.46
CA ARG A 365 -9.70 -5.34 -10.19
C ARG A 365 -8.83 -5.72 -11.38
N ASN A 366 -7.73 -6.44 -11.14
CA ASN A 366 -6.91 -7.02 -12.20
C ASN A 366 -7.74 -8.02 -13.03
N GLY A 367 -7.59 -7.95 -14.37
CA GLY A 367 -8.37 -8.78 -15.30
C GLY A 367 -9.80 -8.31 -15.56
N SER A 368 -10.22 -7.12 -15.06
CA SER A 368 -11.56 -6.56 -15.32
C SER A 368 -11.74 -6.01 -16.73
N GLY A 369 -10.66 -5.81 -17.50
CA GLY A 369 -10.73 -5.30 -18.88
C GLY A 369 -10.29 -3.85 -19.04
N LYS A 370 -9.62 -3.22 -18.06
CA LYS A 370 -9.13 -1.84 -18.12
C LYS A 370 -8.24 -1.57 -19.33
N SER A 371 -7.15 -2.34 -19.48
CA SER A 371 -6.24 -2.21 -20.63
C SER A 371 -6.92 -2.57 -21.96
N THR A 372 -7.91 -3.48 -21.96
CA THR A 372 -8.72 -3.80 -23.14
C THR A 372 -9.56 -2.60 -23.56
N LEU A 373 -10.18 -1.89 -22.62
CA LEU A 373 -10.92 -0.66 -22.91
C LEU A 373 -10.00 0.41 -23.53
N LEU A 374 -8.77 0.58 -22.98
CA LEU A 374 -7.79 1.48 -23.57
C LEU A 374 -7.37 1.06 -25.00
N LYS A 375 -7.14 -0.23 -25.23
CA LYS A 375 -6.80 -0.74 -26.58
C LYS A 375 -7.94 -0.51 -27.58
N ILE A 376 -9.19 -0.66 -27.17
CA ILE A 376 -10.36 -0.36 -28.00
C ILE A 376 -10.42 1.14 -28.28
N LEU A 377 -10.18 2.01 -27.30
CA LEU A 377 -10.11 3.45 -27.48
C LEU A 377 -9.00 3.84 -28.47
N LEU A 378 -7.83 3.21 -28.38
CA LEU A 378 -6.71 3.43 -29.30
C LEU A 378 -6.97 2.86 -30.70
N GLY A 379 -7.97 1.96 -30.86
CA GLY A 379 -8.27 1.27 -32.12
C GLY A 379 -7.36 0.10 -32.42
N LEU A 380 -6.61 -0.34 -31.43
CA LEU A 380 -5.78 -1.53 -31.50
C LEU A 380 -6.61 -2.80 -31.39
N GLU A 381 -7.81 -2.69 -30.80
CA GLU A 381 -8.75 -3.80 -30.64
C GLU A 381 -10.17 -3.36 -31.00
N LYS A 382 -10.98 -4.29 -31.52
CA LYS A 382 -12.38 -4.02 -31.89
C LYS A 382 -13.31 -4.37 -30.73
N PRO A 383 -14.37 -3.57 -30.47
CA PRO A 383 -15.40 -3.96 -29.53
C PRO A 383 -16.20 -5.17 -30.06
N SER A 384 -16.85 -5.92 -29.16
CA SER A 384 -17.78 -6.98 -29.55
C SER A 384 -19.11 -6.43 -30.02
N SER A 385 -19.57 -5.31 -29.43
CA SER A 385 -20.74 -4.55 -29.88
C SER A 385 -20.62 -3.07 -29.49
N GLY A 386 -21.47 -2.21 -30.07
CA GLY A 386 -21.43 -0.76 -29.89
C GLY A 386 -20.45 -0.05 -30.82
N GLU A 387 -20.36 1.25 -30.68
CA GLU A 387 -19.46 2.08 -31.50
C GLU A 387 -18.70 3.13 -30.67
N ILE A 388 -17.53 3.52 -31.18
CA ILE A 388 -16.77 4.66 -30.68
C ILE A 388 -16.70 5.72 -31.78
N LYS A 389 -17.22 6.89 -31.48
CA LYS A 389 -17.00 8.06 -32.34
C LYS A 389 -15.76 8.80 -31.90
N ARG A 390 -14.81 8.97 -32.80
CA ARG A 390 -13.56 9.71 -32.56
C ARG A 390 -13.61 11.03 -33.30
N GLY A 391 -13.23 12.10 -32.62
CA GLY A 391 -12.86 13.34 -33.26
C GLY A 391 -11.51 13.22 -33.99
N GLU A 392 -11.15 14.24 -34.79
CA GLU A 392 -9.75 14.38 -35.22
C GLU A 392 -8.89 14.79 -34.03
N VAL A 393 -8.20 13.81 -33.43
CA VAL A 393 -7.44 13.99 -32.19
C VAL A 393 -6.09 13.29 -32.30
N SER A 394 -5.06 13.97 -31.83
CA SER A 394 -3.73 13.38 -31.62
C SER A 394 -3.66 12.68 -30.26
N ILE A 395 -3.31 11.40 -30.23
CA ILE A 395 -3.26 10.59 -29.02
C ILE A 395 -1.81 10.25 -28.71
N GLY A 396 -1.37 10.59 -27.51
CA GLY A 396 -0.14 10.09 -26.91
C GLY A 396 -0.46 8.86 -26.06
N TYR A 397 0.21 7.76 -26.32
CA TYR A 397 0.02 6.52 -25.56
C TYR A 397 1.33 6.12 -24.86
N PHE A 398 1.22 5.86 -23.58
CA PHE A 398 2.28 5.28 -22.77
C PHE A 398 1.87 3.86 -22.37
N ASP A 399 2.61 2.88 -22.88
CA ASP A 399 2.39 1.46 -22.63
C ASP A 399 3.50 0.90 -21.73
N GLN A 400 3.13 0.01 -20.83
CA GLN A 400 4.05 -0.75 -20.00
C GLN A 400 5.03 -1.61 -20.84
N ALA A 401 4.66 -2.01 -22.07
CA ALA A 401 5.46 -2.89 -22.92
C ALA A 401 6.73 -2.26 -23.54
N ARG A 402 6.99 -0.95 -23.36
CA ARG A 402 8.25 -0.25 -23.77
C ARG A 402 8.64 -0.38 -25.25
N ASN A 403 7.70 -0.71 -26.14
CA ASN A 403 7.95 -1.02 -27.54
C ASN A 403 8.46 0.15 -28.43
N VAL A 404 8.66 1.33 -27.83
CA VAL A 404 9.04 2.56 -28.55
C VAL A 404 10.54 2.81 -28.54
N LEU A 405 11.30 2.14 -27.68
CA LEU A 405 12.73 2.38 -27.49
C LEU A 405 13.59 1.39 -28.28
N ASP A 406 14.59 1.91 -28.98
CA ASP A 406 15.58 1.13 -29.71
C ASP A 406 16.81 0.94 -28.81
N ASP A 407 17.05 -0.29 -28.36
CA ASP A 407 18.09 -0.63 -27.40
C ASP A 407 19.53 -0.35 -27.92
N ASP A 408 19.71 -0.31 -29.25
CA ASP A 408 21.02 -0.06 -29.88
C ASP A 408 21.39 1.41 -29.96
N LYS A 409 20.43 2.33 -29.87
CA LYS A 409 20.67 3.77 -29.92
C LYS A 409 21.11 4.33 -28.59
N SER A 410 21.95 5.37 -28.65
CA SER A 410 22.25 6.21 -27.48
C SER A 410 21.09 7.15 -27.13
N LEU A 411 21.12 7.71 -25.92
CA LEU A 411 20.11 8.70 -25.52
C LEU A 411 20.10 9.88 -26.49
N ILE A 412 21.26 10.42 -26.86
CA ILE A 412 21.33 11.57 -27.76
C ILE A 412 20.77 11.24 -29.15
N GLU A 413 21.07 10.06 -29.71
CA GLU A 413 20.52 9.62 -31.00
C GLU A 413 19.01 9.42 -30.96
N THR A 414 18.47 8.98 -29.81
CA THR A 414 17.03 8.80 -29.61
C THR A 414 16.27 10.13 -29.63
N PHE A 415 16.81 11.17 -29.01
CA PHE A 415 16.18 12.50 -28.97
C PHE A 415 16.55 13.40 -30.14
N CYS A 416 17.69 13.17 -30.76
CA CYS A 416 18.22 13.93 -31.91
C CYS A 416 18.53 13.00 -33.09
N PRO A 417 17.54 12.32 -33.70
CA PRO A 417 17.77 11.32 -34.76
C PRO A 417 18.42 11.90 -36.02
N ASN A 418 18.31 13.19 -36.25
CA ASN A 418 18.92 13.89 -37.39
C ASN A 418 20.32 14.49 -37.04
N GLY A 419 20.88 14.13 -35.88
CA GLY A 419 22.12 14.70 -35.37
C GLY A 419 21.92 16.04 -34.66
N GLY A 420 23.01 16.52 -34.04
CA GLY A 420 22.94 17.74 -33.23
C GLY A 420 22.74 17.49 -31.75
N ASP A 421 22.50 18.54 -31.00
CA ASP A 421 22.39 18.55 -29.54
C ASP A 421 21.10 19.24 -29.05
N HIS A 422 20.14 19.48 -29.96
CA HIS A 422 18.89 20.16 -29.70
C HIS A 422 17.69 19.27 -30.03
N VAL A 423 16.69 19.29 -29.17
CA VAL A 423 15.43 18.58 -29.31
C VAL A 423 14.26 19.57 -29.36
N LEU A 424 13.32 19.32 -30.26
CA LEU A 424 12.10 20.11 -30.37
C LEU A 424 11.08 19.62 -29.31
N VAL A 425 10.85 20.44 -28.28
CA VAL A 425 9.90 20.13 -27.20
C VAL A 425 8.72 21.08 -27.32
N ARG A 426 7.55 20.55 -27.70
CA ARG A 426 6.31 21.34 -27.88
C ARG A 426 6.53 22.62 -28.70
N GLY A 427 7.25 22.52 -29.82
CA GLY A 427 7.55 23.62 -30.70
C GLY A 427 8.68 24.55 -30.22
N ARG A 428 9.31 24.30 -29.07
CA ARG A 428 10.47 25.05 -28.58
C ARG A 428 11.75 24.24 -28.77
N ASN A 429 12.77 24.87 -29.35
CA ASN A 429 14.05 24.23 -29.52
C ASN A 429 14.88 24.34 -28.21
N MET A 430 15.24 23.18 -27.64
CA MET A 430 15.94 23.08 -26.36
C MET A 430 17.17 22.19 -26.50
N HIS A 431 18.25 22.53 -25.79
CA HIS A 431 19.41 21.65 -25.70
C HIS A 431 19.02 20.33 -25.02
N VAL A 432 19.35 19.18 -25.63
CA VAL A 432 18.92 17.84 -25.19
C VAL A 432 19.29 17.53 -23.73
N TYR A 433 20.49 17.90 -23.30
CA TYR A 433 20.89 17.76 -21.91
C TYR A 433 20.02 18.61 -20.96
N GLY A 434 19.75 19.87 -21.35
CA GLY A 434 18.89 20.76 -20.56
C GLY A 434 17.47 20.19 -20.37
N TYR A 435 16.95 19.52 -21.40
CA TYR A 435 15.68 18.82 -21.36
C TYR A 435 15.74 17.56 -20.47
N LEU A 436 16.70 16.65 -20.73
CA LEU A 436 16.84 15.37 -20.01
C LEU A 436 17.22 15.54 -18.52
N LYS A 437 17.87 16.64 -18.18
CA LYS A 437 18.14 17.00 -16.78
C LYS A 437 16.86 17.14 -15.95
N ASN A 438 15.72 17.55 -16.55
CA ASN A 438 14.43 17.61 -15.88
C ASN A 438 13.91 16.20 -15.53
N PHE A 439 14.37 15.16 -16.24
CA PHE A 439 14.09 13.74 -15.99
C PHE A 439 15.20 13.04 -15.20
N LEU A 440 16.02 13.81 -14.48
CA LEU A 440 17.08 13.34 -13.60
C LEU A 440 18.21 12.55 -14.30
N PHE A 441 18.43 12.78 -15.60
CA PHE A 441 19.57 12.18 -16.30
C PHE A 441 20.83 13.02 -16.12
N PRO A 442 21.93 12.42 -15.64
CA PRO A 442 23.26 13.08 -15.65
C PRO A 442 23.79 13.21 -17.07
N LYS A 443 24.76 14.12 -17.25
CA LYS A 443 25.33 14.42 -18.58
C LYS A 443 26.01 13.21 -19.22
N GLU A 444 26.63 12.38 -18.40
CA GLU A 444 27.35 11.16 -18.79
C GLU A 444 26.45 10.06 -19.40
N PHE A 445 25.13 10.21 -19.25
CA PHE A 445 24.16 9.26 -19.80
C PHE A 445 23.84 9.54 -21.27
N LEU A 446 24.15 10.72 -21.80
CA LEU A 446 23.82 11.09 -23.18
C LEU A 446 24.36 10.11 -24.23
N ASP A 447 25.57 9.60 -24.00
CA ASP A 447 26.25 8.67 -24.91
C ASP A 447 25.99 7.20 -24.57
N LYS A 448 25.25 6.91 -23.49
CA LYS A 448 24.90 5.52 -23.13
C LYS A 448 23.80 4.98 -24.04
N LYS A 449 23.97 3.73 -24.47
CA LYS A 449 22.94 2.99 -25.20
C LYS A 449 21.72 2.73 -24.31
N ILE A 450 20.53 2.79 -24.90
CA ILE A 450 19.25 2.51 -24.22
C ILE A 450 19.26 1.10 -23.61
N GLY A 451 19.85 0.10 -24.31
CA GLY A 451 19.91 -1.28 -23.86
C GLY A 451 20.61 -1.49 -22.50
N VAL A 452 21.54 -0.61 -22.14
CA VAL A 452 22.31 -0.69 -20.88
C VAL A 452 21.56 -0.06 -19.69
N LEU A 453 20.47 0.68 -19.96
CA LEU A 453 19.69 1.35 -18.94
C LEU A 453 18.84 0.37 -18.14
N SER A 454 18.66 0.63 -16.85
CA SER A 454 17.72 -0.08 -15.99
C SER A 454 16.27 0.12 -16.46
N GLY A 455 15.37 -0.77 -16.04
CA GLY A 455 13.94 -0.66 -16.37
C GLY A 455 13.34 0.69 -16.03
N GLY A 456 13.60 1.22 -14.84
CA GLY A 456 13.12 2.55 -14.44
C GLY A 456 13.74 3.70 -15.23
N GLU A 457 15.01 3.58 -15.67
CA GLU A 457 15.63 4.54 -16.55
C GLU A 457 15.03 4.53 -17.95
N LYS A 458 14.75 3.35 -18.51
CA LYS A 458 14.04 3.19 -19.79
C LYS A 458 12.65 3.83 -19.72
N ASN A 459 11.92 3.65 -18.63
CA ASN A 459 10.61 4.30 -18.42
C ASN A 459 10.73 5.82 -18.41
N ARG A 460 11.77 6.38 -17.74
CA ARG A 460 12.02 7.82 -17.77
C ARG A 460 12.33 8.34 -19.18
N VAL A 461 13.07 7.58 -19.98
CA VAL A 461 13.34 7.94 -21.39
C VAL A 461 12.05 7.95 -22.19
N ALA A 462 11.20 6.91 -22.05
CA ALA A 462 9.94 6.81 -22.76
C ALA A 462 8.99 7.97 -22.41
N LEU A 463 8.89 8.33 -21.12
CA LEU A 463 8.13 9.50 -20.67
C LEU A 463 8.70 10.80 -21.24
N ALA A 464 10.03 10.96 -21.20
CA ALA A 464 10.67 12.13 -21.77
C ALA A 464 10.40 12.24 -23.27
N MET A 465 10.43 11.16 -24.02
CA MET A 465 10.08 11.13 -25.44
C MET A 465 8.62 11.49 -25.68
N LEU A 466 7.69 10.90 -24.91
CA LEU A 466 6.26 11.20 -25.01
C LEU A 466 6.03 12.72 -24.86
N PHE A 467 6.73 13.34 -23.92
CA PHE A 467 6.51 14.76 -23.60
C PHE A 467 7.20 15.75 -24.56
N THR A 468 7.95 15.27 -25.55
CA THR A 468 8.46 16.17 -26.61
C THR A 468 7.36 16.67 -27.55
N LYS A 469 6.29 15.89 -27.72
CA LYS A 469 5.20 16.17 -28.66
C LYS A 469 3.99 16.80 -27.96
N THR A 470 3.10 17.39 -28.75
CA THR A 470 1.80 17.90 -28.30
C THR A 470 0.71 16.89 -28.66
N TYR A 471 -0.21 16.65 -27.73
CA TYR A 471 -1.33 15.72 -27.90
C TYR A 471 -2.63 16.38 -27.43
N ASP A 472 -3.76 15.96 -28.03
CA ASP A 472 -5.09 16.32 -27.53
C ASP A 472 -5.52 15.41 -26.37
N VAL A 473 -5.02 14.17 -26.38
CA VAL A 473 -5.31 13.15 -25.37
C VAL A 473 -4.05 12.39 -25.00
N LEU A 474 -3.82 12.20 -23.70
CA LEU A 474 -2.83 11.28 -23.16
C LEU A 474 -3.52 10.06 -22.58
N VAL A 475 -3.10 8.88 -23.03
CA VAL A 475 -3.53 7.58 -22.50
C VAL A 475 -2.33 6.94 -21.80
N LEU A 476 -2.47 6.66 -20.50
CA LEU A 476 -1.41 6.15 -19.65
C LEU A 476 -1.85 4.82 -19.02
N ASP A 477 -1.16 3.74 -19.36
CA ASP A 477 -1.41 2.42 -18.78
C ASP A 477 -0.30 2.08 -17.79
N GLU A 478 -0.62 2.10 -16.49
CA GLU A 478 0.26 1.87 -15.36
C GLU A 478 1.58 2.69 -15.40
N PRO A 479 1.50 4.03 -15.53
CA PRO A 479 2.68 4.86 -15.74
C PRO A 479 3.59 4.97 -14.51
N THR A 480 3.10 4.62 -13.32
CA THR A 480 3.83 4.69 -12.05
C THR A 480 4.66 3.47 -11.75
N ASN A 481 4.40 2.34 -12.45
CA ASN A 481 5.12 1.09 -12.25
C ASN A 481 6.63 1.26 -12.54
N ASP A 482 7.46 0.69 -11.69
CA ASP A 482 8.93 0.73 -11.74
C ASP A 482 9.55 2.17 -11.64
N LEU A 483 8.75 3.21 -11.37
CA LEU A 483 9.24 4.57 -11.17
C LEU A 483 9.51 4.82 -9.69
N ASP A 484 10.61 5.52 -9.40
CA ASP A 484 10.84 6.05 -8.06
C ASP A 484 9.96 7.29 -7.79
N ILE A 485 9.75 7.60 -6.53
CA ILE A 485 8.90 8.71 -6.07
C ILE A 485 9.32 10.04 -6.72
N ALA A 486 10.63 10.26 -6.92
CA ALA A 486 11.12 11.47 -7.56
C ALA A 486 10.69 11.58 -9.04
N THR A 487 10.67 10.46 -9.75
CA THR A 487 10.20 10.39 -11.15
C THR A 487 8.67 10.51 -11.23
N ILE A 488 7.94 9.89 -10.29
CA ILE A 488 6.48 10.05 -10.20
C ILE A 488 6.12 11.53 -9.99
N ASN A 489 6.83 12.26 -9.14
CA ASN A 489 6.62 13.69 -8.96
C ASN A 489 6.80 14.49 -10.26
N ILE A 490 7.82 14.16 -11.06
CA ILE A 490 8.04 14.80 -12.38
C ILE A 490 6.87 14.52 -13.33
N LEU A 491 6.38 13.28 -13.34
CA LEU A 491 5.21 12.89 -14.14
C LEU A 491 3.97 13.66 -13.70
N GLU A 492 3.72 13.75 -12.41
CA GLU A 492 2.60 14.51 -11.82
C GLU A 492 2.62 15.98 -12.25
N ASP A 493 3.78 16.66 -12.10
CA ASP A 493 3.93 18.06 -12.50
C ASP A 493 3.64 18.28 -13.98
N TYR A 494 4.12 17.36 -14.82
CA TYR A 494 3.87 17.43 -16.25
C TYR A 494 2.39 17.27 -16.59
N LEU A 495 1.75 16.25 -16.01
CA LEU A 495 0.33 15.97 -16.25
C LEU A 495 -0.56 17.08 -15.71
N GLN A 496 -0.22 17.72 -14.60
CA GLN A 496 -0.94 18.87 -14.07
C GLN A 496 -0.93 20.05 -15.04
N SER A 497 0.19 20.28 -15.74
CA SER A 497 0.34 21.33 -16.74
C SER A 497 -0.23 20.97 -18.12
N PHE A 498 -0.75 19.75 -18.30
CA PHE A 498 -1.28 19.30 -19.58
C PHE A 498 -2.71 19.80 -19.78
N GLU A 499 -2.98 20.45 -20.93
CA GLU A 499 -4.28 21.08 -21.25
C GLU A 499 -5.26 20.12 -21.96
N GLY A 500 -4.78 19.00 -22.50
CA GLY A 500 -5.60 17.97 -23.16
C GLY A 500 -6.30 17.06 -22.15
N ALA A 501 -7.05 16.08 -22.67
CA ALA A 501 -7.67 15.06 -21.84
C ALA A 501 -6.64 14.01 -21.41
N ILE A 502 -6.80 13.46 -20.19
CA ILE A 502 -5.99 12.38 -19.65
C ILE A 502 -6.90 11.20 -19.35
N LEU A 503 -6.53 10.03 -19.88
CA LEU A 503 -7.11 8.75 -19.47
C LEU A 503 -5.97 7.93 -18.85
N LEU A 504 -6.13 7.55 -17.60
CA LEU A 504 -5.09 6.81 -16.88
C LEU A 504 -5.64 5.53 -16.25
N VAL A 505 -4.87 4.46 -16.32
CA VAL A 505 -5.01 3.27 -15.50
C VAL A 505 -3.85 3.27 -14.54
N SER A 506 -4.10 3.23 -13.24
CA SER A 506 -3.05 3.08 -12.23
C SER A 506 -3.58 2.43 -10.96
N HIS A 507 -2.72 1.69 -10.28
CA HIS A 507 -2.95 1.13 -8.97
C HIS A 507 -2.38 2.01 -7.84
N ASP A 508 -1.66 3.08 -8.18
CA ASP A 508 -1.19 4.10 -7.24
C ASP A 508 -2.36 5.02 -6.86
N ARG A 509 -2.93 4.79 -5.68
CA ARG A 509 -4.08 5.55 -5.14
C ARG A 509 -3.79 7.04 -5.06
N TYR A 510 -2.61 7.41 -4.54
CA TYR A 510 -2.20 8.81 -4.40
C TYR A 510 -2.10 9.52 -5.75
N PHE A 511 -1.53 8.83 -6.75
CA PHE A 511 -1.42 9.35 -8.11
C PHE A 511 -2.79 9.56 -8.76
N VAL A 512 -3.71 8.60 -8.58
CA VAL A 512 -5.08 8.69 -9.10
C VAL A 512 -5.83 9.86 -8.47
N ASP A 513 -5.84 9.98 -7.12
CA ASP A 513 -6.52 11.07 -6.41
C ASP A 513 -6.00 12.45 -6.83
N LYS A 514 -4.69 12.55 -7.03
CA LYS A 514 -4.05 13.82 -7.43
C LYS A 514 -4.30 14.20 -8.89
N MET A 515 -4.46 13.19 -9.77
CA MET A 515 -4.50 13.40 -11.23
C MET A 515 -5.91 13.36 -11.82
N ALA A 516 -6.83 12.56 -11.28
CA ALA A 516 -8.16 12.36 -11.83
C ALA A 516 -9.21 13.19 -11.10
N ASN A 517 -10.23 13.62 -11.84
CA ASN A 517 -11.44 14.25 -11.31
C ASN A 517 -12.71 13.48 -11.70
N LYS A 518 -12.53 12.35 -12.36
CA LYS A 518 -13.60 11.47 -12.82
C LYS A 518 -13.08 10.05 -12.84
N LEU A 519 -13.88 9.11 -12.35
CA LEU A 519 -13.55 7.69 -12.32
C LEU A 519 -14.45 6.91 -13.28
N TRP A 520 -13.86 5.94 -13.96
CA TRP A 520 -14.57 4.85 -14.63
C TRP A 520 -14.28 3.58 -13.85
N ALA A 521 -15.20 3.23 -12.96
CA ALA A 521 -15.05 2.10 -12.05
C ALA A 521 -15.65 0.83 -12.64
N PHE A 522 -14.85 -0.23 -12.76
CA PHE A 522 -15.28 -1.54 -13.21
C PHE A 522 -15.87 -2.33 -12.05
N GLU A 523 -17.19 -2.54 -12.07
CA GLU A 523 -17.94 -3.32 -11.10
C GLU A 523 -18.61 -4.50 -11.79
N GLY A 524 -18.02 -5.69 -11.66
CA GLY A 524 -18.45 -6.88 -12.40
C GLY A 524 -18.34 -6.66 -13.92
N THR A 525 -19.47 -6.67 -14.65
CA THR A 525 -19.56 -6.41 -16.09
C THR A 525 -19.97 -4.98 -16.43
N LYS A 526 -20.19 -4.12 -15.43
CA LYS A 526 -20.59 -2.72 -15.63
C LYS A 526 -19.43 -1.77 -15.38
N ILE A 527 -19.45 -0.63 -16.06
CA ILE A 527 -18.49 0.46 -15.84
C ILE A 527 -19.30 1.67 -15.36
N ASN A 528 -19.13 2.03 -14.10
CA ASN A 528 -19.78 3.18 -13.50
C ASN A 528 -18.93 4.44 -13.68
N VAL A 529 -19.59 5.56 -14.00
CA VAL A 529 -18.93 6.86 -14.15
C VAL A 529 -19.18 7.68 -12.89
N LEU A 530 -18.13 7.95 -12.12
CA LEU A 530 -18.19 8.62 -10.83
C LEU A 530 -17.39 9.94 -10.88
N HIS A 531 -17.76 10.89 -10.02
CA HIS A 531 -17.12 12.20 -9.90
C HIS A 531 -16.54 12.42 -8.49
N GLU A 532 -16.06 11.36 -7.87
CA GLU A 532 -15.51 11.31 -6.52
C GLU A 532 -14.01 11.03 -6.56
N GLU A 533 -13.32 11.28 -5.46
CA GLU A 533 -11.93 10.87 -5.27
C GLU A 533 -11.85 9.34 -5.13
N TYR A 534 -10.76 8.76 -5.59
CA TYR A 534 -10.62 7.31 -5.61
C TYR A 534 -10.54 6.70 -4.20
N SER A 535 -9.90 7.40 -3.28
CA SER A 535 -9.85 7.01 -1.86
C SER A 535 -11.26 6.92 -1.25
N VAL A 536 -12.13 7.92 -1.51
CA VAL A 536 -13.52 7.94 -1.04
C VAL A 536 -14.33 6.79 -1.66
N TYR A 537 -14.15 6.55 -2.97
CA TYR A 537 -14.80 5.42 -3.64
C TYR A 537 -14.43 4.07 -3.00
N LEU A 538 -13.15 3.87 -2.67
CA LEU A 538 -12.68 2.64 -2.01
C LEU A 538 -13.24 2.48 -0.60
N GLU A 539 -13.36 3.56 0.17
CA GLU A 539 -13.97 3.53 1.50
C GLU A 539 -15.45 3.14 1.43
N LEU A 540 -16.22 3.77 0.52
CA LEU A 540 -17.63 3.45 0.30
C LEU A 540 -17.83 2.00 -0.16
N GLU A 541 -16.97 1.51 -1.06
CA GLU A 541 -17.04 0.11 -1.52
C GLU A 541 -16.79 -0.90 -0.38
N ASP A 542 -15.89 -0.56 0.54
CA ASP A 542 -15.61 -1.42 1.69
C ASP A 542 -16.75 -1.39 2.72
N GLU A 543 -17.33 -0.22 2.99
CA GLU A 543 -18.53 -0.10 3.83
C GLU A 543 -19.70 -0.93 3.26
N MET A 544 -19.92 -0.87 1.94
CA MET A 544 -20.95 -1.68 1.28
C MET A 544 -20.67 -3.20 1.42
N LYS A 545 -19.41 -3.63 1.30
CA LYS A 545 -19.05 -5.04 1.48
C LYS A 545 -19.24 -5.51 2.93
N GLU A 546 -18.99 -4.65 3.91
CA GLU A 546 -19.25 -4.97 5.31
C GLU A 546 -20.75 -5.12 5.57
N LEU A 547 -21.57 -4.23 5.02
CA LEU A 547 -23.04 -4.34 5.10
C LEU A 547 -23.54 -5.61 4.43
N ASP A 548 -23.05 -5.95 3.24
CA ASP A 548 -23.40 -7.20 2.54
C ASP A 548 -23.00 -8.47 3.32
N LYS A 549 -21.88 -8.43 4.05
CA LYS A 549 -21.48 -9.53 4.94
C LYS A 549 -22.45 -9.65 6.12
N PHE A 550 -22.79 -8.52 6.74
CA PHE A 550 -23.73 -8.49 7.86
C PHE A 550 -25.11 -8.99 7.46
N GLU A 551 -25.62 -8.62 6.29
CA GLU A 551 -26.88 -9.14 5.75
C GLU A 551 -26.84 -10.65 5.48
N LYS A 552 -25.70 -11.16 4.98
CA LYS A 552 -25.52 -12.61 4.76
C LYS A 552 -25.42 -13.38 6.07
N GLU A 553 -24.77 -12.85 7.08
CA GLU A 553 -24.70 -13.44 8.41
C GLU A 553 -26.08 -13.47 9.08
N LEU A 554 -26.85 -12.39 8.97
CA LEU A 554 -28.23 -12.33 9.44
C LEU A 554 -29.14 -13.33 8.71
N THR A 555 -29.00 -13.46 7.40
CA THR A 555 -29.79 -14.44 6.61
C THR A 555 -29.37 -15.88 6.89
N ASN A 556 -28.09 -16.15 7.14
CA ASN A 556 -27.61 -17.47 7.52
C ASN A 556 -28.07 -17.87 8.93
N SER A 557 -28.00 -16.96 9.91
CA SER A 557 -28.50 -17.19 11.26
C SER A 557 -30.01 -17.43 11.25
N GLN A 558 -30.79 -16.69 10.44
CA GLN A 558 -32.21 -16.95 10.25
C GLN A 558 -32.51 -18.31 9.57
N ASN A 559 -31.65 -18.74 8.63
CA ASN A 559 -31.80 -20.05 7.98
C ASN A 559 -31.39 -21.20 8.90
N GLU A 560 -30.37 -21.02 9.75
CA GLU A 560 -30.01 -21.99 10.79
C GLU A 560 -31.09 -22.11 11.88
N ALA A 561 -31.68 -20.98 12.28
CA ALA A 561 -32.85 -20.98 13.18
C ALA A 561 -34.04 -21.74 12.55
N LYS A 562 -34.34 -21.50 11.25
CA LYS A 562 -35.38 -22.21 10.51
C LYS A 562 -35.09 -23.71 10.28
N GLN A 563 -33.83 -24.14 10.24
CA GLN A 563 -33.46 -25.55 10.16
C GLN A 563 -33.56 -26.27 11.53
N LYS A 564 -33.26 -25.56 12.62
CA LYS A 564 -33.45 -26.09 13.99
C LYS A 564 -34.95 -26.23 14.37
N SER A 565 -35.84 -25.39 13.85
CA SER A 565 -37.28 -25.44 14.11
C SER A 565 -38.01 -26.59 13.43
N LYS A 566 -37.40 -27.35 12.53
CA LYS A 566 -37.99 -28.54 11.87
C LYS A 566 -37.82 -29.86 12.62
N SER A 567 -37.09 -29.90 13.72
CA SER A 567 -37.07 -31.01 14.64
C SER A 567 -38.15 -30.78 15.70
N GLY A 568 -39.31 -31.37 15.55
CA GLY A 568 -40.52 -31.17 16.36
C GLY A 568 -40.36 -31.38 17.89
N ALA A 569 -39.61 -30.49 18.53
CA ALA A 569 -39.52 -30.39 19.97
C ALA A 569 -40.76 -29.61 20.47
N LYS A 570 -41.60 -30.24 21.27
CA LYS A 570 -42.69 -29.59 21.99
C LYS A 570 -42.16 -28.98 23.27
N LEU A 571 -42.70 -27.82 23.65
CA LEU A 571 -42.42 -27.21 24.95
C LEU A 571 -42.60 -28.24 26.08
N SER A 572 -41.66 -28.28 26.99
CA SER A 572 -41.77 -29.13 28.21
C SER A 572 -42.94 -28.63 29.06
N TYR A 573 -43.57 -29.54 29.81
CA TYR A 573 -44.67 -29.20 30.72
C TYR A 573 -44.32 -28.05 31.69
N LYS A 574 -43.07 -27.99 32.15
CA LYS A 574 -42.54 -26.91 33.00
C LYS A 574 -42.49 -25.57 32.27
N GLN A 575 -42.08 -25.55 31.02
CA GLN A 575 -42.04 -24.34 30.18
C GLN A 575 -43.45 -23.82 29.86
N THR A 576 -44.38 -24.69 29.55
CA THR A 576 -45.79 -24.33 29.34
C THR A 576 -46.42 -23.75 30.61
N GLN A 577 -46.06 -24.26 31.81
CA GLN A 577 -46.51 -23.74 33.08
C GLN A 577 -45.96 -22.35 33.36
N ILE A 578 -44.69 -22.09 33.04
CA ILE A 578 -44.04 -20.76 33.16
C ILE A 578 -44.80 -19.75 32.31
N LEU A 579 -45.03 -20.03 31.02
CA LEU A 579 -45.74 -19.13 30.11
C LEU A 579 -47.13 -18.75 30.58
N ASN A 580 -47.84 -19.70 31.23
CA ASN A 580 -49.23 -19.48 31.69
C ASN A 580 -49.34 -18.80 33.06
N THR A 581 -48.33 -18.94 33.93
CA THR A 581 -48.46 -18.47 35.34
C THR A 581 -47.56 -17.29 35.69
N TYR A 582 -46.47 -17.06 34.95
CA TYR A 582 -45.52 -15.98 35.27
C TYR A 582 -46.04 -14.59 34.91
N PRO A 583 -46.82 -14.35 33.84
CA PRO A 583 -47.39 -13.03 33.55
C PRO A 583 -48.20 -12.45 34.72
N ASP A 584 -49.03 -13.32 35.35
CA ASP A 584 -49.84 -12.87 36.52
C ASP A 584 -48.96 -12.59 37.74
N LYS A 585 -47.89 -13.35 37.96
CA LYS A 585 -46.93 -13.12 39.07
C LYS A 585 -46.11 -11.88 38.87
N ILE A 586 -45.61 -11.65 37.64
CA ILE A 586 -44.84 -10.45 37.27
C ILE A 586 -45.72 -9.22 37.50
N SER A 587 -46.95 -9.20 37.01
CA SER A 587 -47.91 -8.12 37.22
C SER A 587 -48.22 -7.85 38.70
N ALA A 588 -48.33 -8.91 39.52
CA ALA A 588 -48.54 -8.77 40.96
C ALA A 588 -47.30 -8.18 41.68
N LEU A 589 -46.10 -8.55 41.28
CA LEU A 589 -44.85 -8.00 41.82
C LEU A 589 -44.59 -6.57 41.34
N GLU A 590 -44.93 -6.24 40.11
CA GLU A 590 -44.87 -4.85 39.60
C GLU A 590 -45.78 -3.95 40.41
N ALA A 591 -47.02 -4.38 40.68
CA ALA A 591 -47.97 -3.65 41.55
C ALA A 591 -47.40 -3.49 42.97
N ARG A 592 -46.76 -4.52 43.53
CA ARG A 592 -46.13 -4.45 44.85
C ARG A 592 -44.93 -3.52 44.89
N VAL A 593 -44.09 -3.50 43.86
CA VAL A 593 -42.97 -2.54 43.70
C VAL A 593 -43.51 -1.11 43.60
N ALA A 594 -44.61 -0.87 42.91
CA ALA A 594 -45.27 0.40 42.81
C ALA A 594 -45.81 0.87 44.19
N GLU A 595 -46.50 0.01 44.94
CA GLU A 595 -46.96 0.31 46.29
C GLU A 595 -45.83 0.66 47.26
N LEU A 596 -44.74 -0.09 47.22
CA LEU A 596 -43.55 0.17 48.05
C LEU A 596 -42.86 1.50 47.70
N ASN A 597 -42.79 1.82 46.40
CA ASN A 597 -42.27 3.12 45.95
C ASN A 597 -43.17 4.30 46.36
N GLU A 598 -44.50 4.10 46.33
CA GLU A 598 -45.47 5.09 46.81
C GLU A 598 -45.36 5.26 48.33
N GLY A 599 -45.22 4.16 49.09
CA GLY A 599 -44.98 4.16 50.53
C GLY A 599 -43.69 4.89 50.96
N LEU A 600 -42.63 4.80 50.14
CA LEU A 600 -41.38 5.54 50.35
C LEU A 600 -41.54 7.03 50.06
N SER A 601 -42.52 7.43 49.28
CA SER A 601 -42.80 8.83 48.93
C SER A 601 -43.75 9.51 49.91
N ASP A 602 -44.52 8.77 50.74
CA ASP A 602 -45.47 9.30 51.71
C ASP A 602 -44.86 9.42 53.13
N PRO A 603 -44.68 10.63 53.68
CA PRO A 603 -44.11 10.86 55.01
C PRO A 603 -44.80 10.13 56.17
N LYS A 604 -46.07 9.84 56.03
CA LYS A 604 -46.85 9.13 57.08
C LYS A 604 -46.54 7.63 57.12
N ILE A 605 -46.37 7.02 55.95
CA ILE A 605 -46.15 5.56 55.82
C ILE A 605 -44.73 5.16 56.24
N TYR A 606 -43.71 5.93 55.88
CA TYR A 606 -42.34 5.60 56.26
C TYR A 606 -42.03 5.90 57.73
N GLN A 607 -42.81 6.77 58.41
CA GLN A 607 -42.69 6.99 59.86
C GLN A 607 -43.28 5.83 60.67
N GLU A 608 -44.34 5.17 60.20
CA GLU A 608 -44.98 4.01 60.86
C GLU A 608 -44.24 2.69 60.63
N VAL A 609 -43.75 2.43 59.42
CA VAL A 609 -43.17 1.12 59.03
C VAL A 609 -41.65 1.12 59.18
N GLY A 610 -40.98 2.27 59.06
CA GLY A 610 -39.53 2.45 59.11
C GLY A 610 -38.91 2.40 57.71
N LEU A 611 -38.14 3.44 57.37
CA LEU A 611 -37.56 3.67 56.05
C LEU A 611 -36.65 2.51 55.60
N THR A 612 -35.89 1.93 56.51
CA THR A 612 -34.95 0.83 56.24
C THR A 612 -35.67 -0.46 55.86
N LYS A 613 -36.79 -0.76 56.51
CA LYS A 613 -37.59 -1.95 56.19
C LYS A 613 -38.27 -1.86 54.82
N LEU A 614 -38.81 -0.67 54.49
CA LEU A 614 -39.42 -0.44 53.18
C LEU A 614 -38.40 -0.56 52.03
N TYR A 615 -37.16 -0.07 52.25
CA TYR A 615 -36.07 -0.24 51.30
C TYR A 615 -35.65 -1.71 51.12
N GLU A 616 -35.52 -2.48 52.22
CA GLU A 616 -35.21 -3.90 52.17
C GLU A 616 -36.31 -4.73 51.47
N GLU A 617 -37.59 -4.41 51.69
CA GLU A 617 -38.71 -5.07 51.00
C GLU A 617 -38.75 -4.69 49.52
N LEU A 618 -38.45 -3.42 49.16
CA LEU A 618 -38.37 -2.95 47.78
C LEU A 618 -37.25 -3.65 47.01
N GLU A 619 -36.06 -3.73 47.60
CA GLU A 619 -34.90 -4.44 47.00
C GLU A 619 -35.20 -5.91 46.77
N LYS A 620 -35.85 -6.59 47.73
CA LYS A 620 -36.27 -7.98 47.58
C LYS A 620 -37.30 -8.18 46.47
N ALA A 621 -38.30 -7.30 46.44
CA ALA A 621 -39.35 -7.36 45.43
C ALA A 621 -38.81 -7.10 44.01
N LYS A 622 -37.86 -6.17 43.86
CA LYS A 622 -37.18 -5.91 42.58
C LYS A 622 -36.32 -7.11 42.14
N ALA A 623 -35.55 -7.72 43.04
CA ALA A 623 -34.73 -8.87 42.73
C ALA A 623 -35.57 -10.09 42.33
N GLU A 624 -36.72 -10.32 42.99
CA GLU A 624 -37.68 -11.36 42.62
C GLU A 624 -38.31 -11.09 41.23
N LEU A 625 -38.69 -9.83 40.97
CA LEU A 625 -39.23 -9.43 39.68
C LEU A 625 -38.24 -9.68 38.56
N GLU A 626 -37.01 -9.21 38.69
CA GLU A 626 -35.91 -9.40 37.69
C GLU A 626 -35.64 -10.90 37.43
N SER A 627 -35.63 -11.73 38.48
CA SER A 627 -35.46 -13.19 38.33
C SER A 627 -36.61 -13.84 37.56
N LEU A 628 -37.88 -13.47 37.84
CA LEU A 628 -39.04 -14.03 37.15
C LEU A 628 -39.17 -13.52 35.72
N GLU A 629 -38.81 -12.27 35.46
CA GLU A 629 -38.77 -11.71 34.10
C GLU A 629 -37.72 -12.45 33.24
N ASN A 630 -36.52 -12.65 33.76
CA ASN A 630 -35.46 -13.37 33.03
C ASN A 630 -35.88 -14.82 32.72
N GLU A 631 -36.44 -15.54 33.68
CA GLU A 631 -36.93 -16.90 33.43
C GLU A 631 -38.09 -16.92 32.43
N TYR A 632 -38.99 -15.95 32.46
CA TYR A 632 -40.10 -15.82 31.54
C TYR A 632 -39.63 -15.51 30.12
N PHE A 633 -38.71 -14.58 29.96
CA PHE A 633 -38.15 -14.21 28.65
C PHE A 633 -37.35 -15.35 28.03
N GLU A 634 -36.53 -16.10 28.80
CA GLU A 634 -35.86 -17.30 28.29
C GLU A 634 -36.84 -18.35 27.71
N VAL A 635 -37.98 -18.56 28.40
CA VAL A 635 -38.97 -19.51 27.95
C VAL A 635 -39.82 -18.99 26.80
N LEU A 636 -40.02 -17.67 26.73
CA LEU A 636 -40.72 -17.00 25.64
C LEU A 636 -39.93 -17.06 24.35
N GLU A 637 -38.59 -16.82 24.40
CA GLU A 637 -37.70 -17.02 23.27
C GLU A 637 -37.74 -18.46 22.74
N ILE A 638 -37.71 -19.45 23.64
CA ILE A 638 -37.83 -20.85 23.26
C ILE A 638 -39.23 -21.17 22.64
N ALA A 639 -40.28 -20.51 23.10
CA ALA A 639 -41.61 -20.67 22.56
C ALA A 639 -41.78 -20.06 21.17
N GLU A 640 -41.22 -18.86 20.96
CA GLU A 640 -41.19 -18.19 19.65
C GLU A 640 -40.30 -18.91 18.64
N GLU A 641 -39.21 -19.56 19.09
CA GLU A 641 -38.39 -20.43 18.22
C GLU A 641 -39.08 -21.72 17.79
N LEU A 642 -40.15 -22.15 18.51
CA LEU A 642 -40.90 -23.38 18.25
C LEU A 642 -42.23 -23.17 17.47
N GLU A 643 -42.71 -21.91 17.33
CA GLU A 643 -43.80 -21.52 16.42
C GLU A 643 -43.24 -21.24 14.99
#